data_2a2e11b0387d8729044ae0dfafbc37a4
#
_entry.id   2a2e11b0387d8729044ae0dfafbc37a4
#
_cell.length_a   1.000
_cell.length_b   1.000
_cell.length_c   1.000
_cell.angle_alpha   90.00
_cell.angle_beta   90.00
_cell.angle_gamma   90.00
#
_symmetry.space_group_name_H-M   'P 1'
#
loop_
_entity.id
_entity.type
_entity.pdbx_description
1 polymer ?
#
loop_
_entity_poly.entity_id
_entity_poly.type
_entity_poly.pdbx_seq_one_letter_code
_entity_poly.pdbx_strand_id
1 'polypeptide(L)'
;MLTSHHAHSQGGSPTALLGGTDHPTPTAPHPAGHVLVVGTPGPRLERLTHTLRATGHDVTHAPPGEAGPRLHQTPPDAVVALDEPAPGHTGADVIREVRTAPAGRALPLLMVTGTPGPTGVADLLRRGADDCISEASDPDELSARIEAKLRRVPVPVEHLLRDPRTGLYSRPHFLDELDRELKRPDAARHHGVLAVIAVAELAALEERLGPRVRREIAERLAAVAEKLGGACDRLGRDDDGHLLMLLPGIDEETAVRGLSALATTAAGTRFVVADENVRLTPAVGWLPLAEAADAADAVDRARDAAREALRHRDLRPVRHAPWMRGTPGRHRRPPLRALLRPALSALSPVLALLLGIGVPFVLYQQAYLAGWDLGSGMYWAVVAGLVLSALLIVLECLYALDAPARPQRPGAPYPAASAVIAAYLPNEAATIVDTVESFLRQEYPGELEIVLAYNTPHPLPVEDTLREIAARDPRLVLLPVAGSTSKAQNVNAAVTRVRGEFVGIFDADHHPAPHSFRHAWHWLSHGYDVVQGHCVVRNGDSSRVARLVAVEFEAIYAVSHPGRTRLYDFGVFGGSNGFWRTDLLARTRMHGSMLTEDIDSTLRTLTTGARIAVDRTLISRELAPTTLTALWNQRSRWAQGWLQVSLKHLRNGLRSPVLTLRQKFGLLVLLGWREIQPWLTLQILPILLYAIWKTGGPGHLNWAVPVCVLALLLTLAAGPVQALFAWRLAVPELRARRGWFWSYLLVSTVFYSHFKNMVARQAHLKEALGDRQWRVTPRTRAAGQTAEAVARR
;
A
#
# COMPACT_ATOMS: atom_id res chain seq x y z
N MET A 1 -3.68 -52.32 -30.39
CA MET A 1 -3.20 -52.89 -31.65
C MET A 1 -2.36 -51.83 -32.30
N LEU A 2 -1.06 -52.03 -32.21
CA LEU A 2 -0.07 -52.14 -33.29
C LEU A 2 0.29 -50.77 -33.91
N THR A 3 1.46 -50.24 -33.52
CA THR A 3 2.83 -50.39 -34.06
C THR A 3 3.09 -49.47 -35.24
N SER A 4 3.92 -48.46 -35.01
CA SER A 4 5.38 -48.35 -35.34
C SER A 4 5.74 -48.35 -36.83
N HIS A 5 6.51 -47.37 -37.27
CA HIS A 5 7.82 -47.41 -37.91
C HIS A 5 8.10 -46.12 -38.69
N HIS A 6 9.17 -45.44 -38.38
CA HIS A 6 10.48 -45.29 -39.11
C HIS A 6 10.35 -45.03 -40.61
N ALA A 7 11.04 -44.12 -41.26
CA ALA A 7 12.40 -43.63 -41.23
C ALA A 7 12.62 -42.65 -42.39
N HIS A 8 13.64 -41.79 -42.24
CA HIS A 8 14.63 -41.27 -43.23
C HIS A 8 14.20 -40.82 -44.64
N SER A 9 14.54 -39.61 -45.07
CA SER A 9 15.83 -39.19 -45.62
C SER A 9 15.75 -37.80 -46.31
N GLN A 10 16.69 -36.96 -46.00
CA GLN A 10 17.60 -36.28 -46.91
C GLN A 10 17.04 -35.42 -48.08
N GLY A 11 17.50 -34.18 -48.08
CA GLY A 11 18.08 -33.64 -49.29
C GLY A 11 17.53 -32.29 -49.75
N GLY A 12 18.41 -31.32 -49.77
CA GLY A 12 18.39 -30.28 -50.79
C GLY A 12 18.16 -28.83 -50.34
N SER A 13 19.22 -28.13 -49.93
CA SER A 13 19.33 -26.68 -50.19
C SER A 13 19.45 -26.41 -51.67
N PRO A 14 19.09 -25.20 -52.18
CA PRO A 14 20.14 -24.21 -52.27
C PRO A 14 19.74 -22.74 -52.06
N THR A 15 20.71 -22.00 -51.45
CA THR A 15 21.32 -20.72 -51.90
C THR A 15 20.37 -19.60 -52.38
N ALA A 16 20.44 -18.39 -52.00
CA ALA A 16 21.49 -17.47 -51.53
C ALA A 16 20.96 -16.02 -51.47
N LEU A 17 21.69 -15.18 -50.74
CA LEU A 17 21.84 -13.75 -50.91
C LEU A 17 20.74 -12.84 -50.31
N LEU A 18 21.02 -12.25 -49.13
CA LEU A 18 21.41 -10.85 -49.08
C LEU A 18 21.98 -10.56 -47.67
N GLY A 19 23.22 -10.06 -47.66
CA GLY A 19 23.93 -9.68 -46.45
C GLY A 19 23.31 -8.48 -45.78
N GLY A 20 23.12 -8.63 -44.49
CA GLY A 20 22.91 -7.55 -43.56
C GLY A 20 23.96 -7.66 -42.47
N THR A 21 24.90 -6.75 -42.46
CA THR A 21 25.90 -6.62 -41.42
C THR A 21 25.24 -6.36 -40.09
N ASP A 22 25.26 -7.37 -39.23
CA ASP A 22 24.95 -7.20 -37.78
C ASP A 22 26.06 -6.31 -37.19
N HIS A 23 25.76 -5.02 -37.05
CA HIS A 23 26.45 -4.18 -36.08
C HIS A 23 25.86 -4.53 -34.70
N PRO A 24 26.69 -4.94 -33.72
CA PRO A 24 26.23 -5.08 -32.37
C PRO A 24 25.76 -3.71 -31.88
N THR A 25 24.51 -3.59 -31.52
CA THR A 25 23.93 -2.45 -30.81
C THR A 25 24.80 -2.17 -29.59
N PRO A 26 25.25 -0.93 -29.35
CA PRO A 26 26.03 -0.64 -28.17
C PRO A 26 25.19 -0.95 -26.93
N THR A 27 25.62 -1.93 -26.17
CA THR A 27 25.08 -2.24 -24.83
C THR A 27 25.13 -0.98 -23.99
N ALA A 28 24.00 -0.55 -23.47
CA ALA A 28 23.96 0.56 -22.53
C ALA A 28 24.96 0.30 -21.39
N PRO A 29 25.68 1.31 -20.92
CA PRO A 29 26.69 1.14 -19.88
C PRO A 29 26.07 0.45 -18.67
N HIS A 30 26.71 -0.62 -18.18
CA HIS A 30 26.29 -1.41 -17.04
C HIS A 30 26.15 -0.50 -15.83
N PRO A 31 25.07 -0.60 -15.02
CA PRO A 31 24.93 0.22 -13.82
C PRO A 31 26.01 -0.19 -12.81
N ALA A 32 27.05 0.60 -12.71
CA ALA A 32 28.08 0.47 -11.68
C ALA A 32 27.39 0.66 -10.30
N GLY A 33 27.41 -0.38 -9.45
CA GLY A 33 26.85 -0.32 -8.10
C GLY A 33 27.97 -0.35 -7.04
N HIS A 34 27.69 0.19 -5.84
CA HIS A 34 28.55 0.02 -4.67
C HIS A 34 28.27 -1.34 -4.01
N VAL A 35 29.28 -2.20 -3.95
CA VAL A 35 29.19 -3.58 -3.42
C VAL A 35 30.03 -3.70 -2.14
N LEU A 36 29.39 -4.14 -1.05
CA LEU A 36 30.13 -4.51 0.17
C LEU A 36 30.52 -5.97 0.09
N VAL A 37 31.80 -6.26 0.13
CA VAL A 37 32.31 -7.62 0.18
C VAL A 37 32.63 -7.99 1.63
N VAL A 38 32.05 -9.08 2.14
CA VAL A 38 32.27 -9.57 3.52
C VAL A 38 33.07 -10.86 3.47
N GLY A 39 34.20 -10.86 4.15
CA GLY A 39 35.08 -12.05 4.22
C GLY A 39 36.34 -11.76 5.02
N THR A 40 37.09 -12.80 5.41
CA THR A 40 38.38 -12.65 6.09
C THR A 40 39.46 -12.18 5.11
N PRO A 41 40.36 -11.26 5.52
CA PRO A 41 41.49 -10.86 4.68
C PRO A 41 42.30 -12.04 4.18
N GLY A 42 42.50 -12.16 2.88
CA GLY A 42 43.22 -13.24 2.25
C GLY A 42 43.04 -13.33 0.73
N PRO A 43 43.71 -14.28 0.06
CA PRO A 43 43.72 -14.38 -1.39
C PRO A 43 42.32 -14.57 -2.03
N ARG A 44 41.37 -15.14 -1.31
CA ARG A 44 39.97 -15.34 -1.78
C ARG A 44 39.25 -13.99 -1.85
N LEU A 45 39.34 -13.19 -0.78
CA LEU A 45 38.72 -11.87 -0.72
C LEU A 45 39.35 -10.93 -1.76
N GLU A 46 40.67 -10.98 -1.92
CA GLU A 46 41.39 -10.15 -2.91
C GLU A 46 40.96 -10.48 -4.36
N ARG A 47 40.87 -11.76 -4.71
CA ARG A 47 40.40 -12.20 -6.04
C ARG A 47 38.95 -11.72 -6.28
N LEU A 48 38.06 -11.92 -5.34
CA LEU A 48 36.67 -11.50 -5.44
C LEU A 48 36.55 -9.98 -5.62
N THR A 49 37.27 -9.22 -4.80
CA THR A 49 37.33 -7.77 -4.86
C THR A 49 37.89 -7.27 -6.21
N HIS A 50 38.98 -7.91 -6.70
CA HIS A 50 39.56 -7.58 -7.98
C HIS A 50 38.59 -7.84 -9.14
N THR A 51 37.91 -8.99 -9.13
CA THR A 51 36.92 -9.36 -10.14
C THR A 51 35.77 -8.31 -10.19
N LEU A 52 35.21 -7.95 -9.03
CA LEU A 52 34.12 -6.98 -8.95
C LEU A 52 34.55 -5.56 -9.38
N ARG A 53 35.79 -5.17 -9.11
CA ARG A 53 36.32 -3.88 -9.58
C ARG A 53 36.60 -3.90 -11.08
N ALA A 54 37.07 -5.01 -11.62
CA ALA A 54 37.30 -5.17 -13.04
C ALA A 54 36.02 -5.08 -13.88
N THR A 55 34.88 -5.44 -13.29
CA THR A 55 33.53 -5.31 -13.89
C THR A 55 32.89 -3.94 -13.65
N GLY A 56 33.62 -2.98 -13.09
CA GLY A 56 33.18 -1.59 -12.94
C GLY A 56 32.42 -1.27 -11.64
N HIS A 57 32.34 -2.20 -10.69
CA HIS A 57 31.70 -1.95 -9.39
C HIS A 57 32.63 -1.20 -8.43
N ASP A 58 32.05 -0.30 -7.63
CA ASP A 58 32.75 0.30 -6.48
C ASP A 58 32.68 -0.68 -5.31
N VAL A 59 33.85 -1.12 -4.81
CA VAL A 59 33.91 -2.22 -3.84
C VAL A 59 34.53 -1.78 -2.53
N THR A 60 33.75 -1.87 -1.47
CA THR A 60 34.25 -1.77 -0.07
C THR A 60 34.24 -3.15 0.58
N HIS A 61 35.01 -3.30 1.66
CA HIS A 61 35.18 -4.57 2.32
C HIS A 61 34.97 -4.46 3.84
N ALA A 62 34.43 -5.53 4.45
CA ALA A 62 34.31 -5.70 5.87
C ALA A 62 34.69 -7.13 6.30
N PRO A 63 35.39 -7.31 7.43
CA PRO A 63 35.52 -8.64 8.01
C PRO A 63 34.18 -9.14 8.56
N PRO A 64 33.96 -10.48 8.68
CA PRO A 64 32.81 -11.03 9.38
C PRO A 64 32.72 -10.47 10.82
N GLY A 65 31.50 -10.08 11.26
CA GLY A 65 31.28 -9.42 12.56
C GLY A 65 31.28 -7.88 12.46
N GLU A 66 31.77 -7.28 11.38
CA GLU A 66 31.74 -5.84 11.14
C GLU A 66 30.82 -5.43 9.97
N ALA A 67 30.16 -6.38 9.32
CA ALA A 67 29.25 -6.11 8.23
C ALA A 67 28.09 -5.21 8.66
N GLY A 68 27.47 -5.48 9.81
CA GLY A 68 26.38 -4.66 10.36
C GLY A 68 26.76 -3.20 10.58
N PRO A 69 27.83 -2.87 11.31
CA PRO A 69 28.34 -1.50 11.41
C PRO A 69 28.67 -0.84 10.07
N ARG A 70 29.26 -1.56 9.13
CA ARG A 70 29.58 -1.04 7.79
C ARG A 70 28.36 -0.71 6.96
N LEU A 71 27.32 -1.52 7.05
CA LEU A 71 26.03 -1.22 6.41
C LEU A 71 25.41 0.10 6.88
N HIS A 72 25.69 0.50 8.12
CA HIS A 72 25.27 1.79 8.65
C HIS A 72 26.20 2.93 8.26
N GLN A 73 27.49 2.66 8.11
CA GLN A 73 28.49 3.69 7.76
C GLN A 73 28.46 4.03 6.27
N THR A 74 28.44 3.03 5.43
CA THR A 74 28.51 3.17 3.96
C THR A 74 27.54 2.18 3.31
N PRO A 75 26.24 2.55 3.15
CA PRO A 75 25.23 1.64 2.62
C PRO A 75 25.57 1.19 1.20
N PRO A 76 25.80 -0.09 0.92
CA PRO A 76 26.05 -0.61 -0.40
C PRO A 76 24.75 -0.79 -1.19
N ASP A 77 24.86 -1.05 -2.50
CA ASP A 77 23.75 -1.44 -3.35
C ASP A 77 23.50 -2.96 -3.30
N ALA A 78 24.55 -3.74 -2.99
CA ALA A 78 24.50 -5.18 -2.76
C ALA A 78 25.57 -5.61 -1.77
N VAL A 79 25.36 -6.76 -1.14
CA VAL A 79 26.35 -7.43 -0.28
C VAL A 79 26.74 -8.75 -0.93
N VAL A 80 28.06 -9.01 -1.03
CA VAL A 80 28.60 -10.28 -1.47
C VAL A 80 29.44 -10.84 -0.31
N ALA A 81 29.11 -12.01 0.18
CA ALA A 81 29.79 -12.60 1.33
C ALA A 81 30.43 -13.95 1.00
N LEU A 82 31.66 -14.13 1.44
CA LEU A 82 32.35 -15.41 1.37
C LEU A 82 31.81 -16.35 2.46
N ASP A 83 31.43 -17.57 2.06
CA ASP A 83 31.10 -18.62 3.03
C ASP A 83 32.42 -19.28 3.47
N GLU A 84 32.89 -18.89 4.65
CA GLU A 84 34.14 -19.38 5.25
C GLU A 84 33.85 -20.13 6.56
N PRO A 85 34.42 -21.31 6.75
CA PRO A 85 34.25 -22.05 7.99
C PRO A 85 35.18 -21.50 9.10
N ALA A 86 35.00 -20.25 9.48
CA ALA A 86 35.72 -19.67 10.61
C ALA A 86 34.96 -19.87 11.91
N PRO A 87 35.56 -20.24 13.05
CA PRO A 87 34.87 -20.39 14.32
C PRO A 87 34.18 -19.09 14.74
N GLY A 88 32.87 -19.12 14.89
CA GLY A 88 32.03 -17.95 15.24
C GLY A 88 31.64 -17.02 14.11
N HIS A 89 32.05 -17.25 12.86
CA HIS A 89 31.76 -16.40 11.71
C HIS A 89 31.47 -17.23 10.45
N THR A 90 30.51 -18.12 10.52
CA THR A 90 30.06 -18.90 9.36
C THR A 90 29.26 -18.04 8.39
N GLY A 91 29.08 -18.47 7.13
CA GLY A 91 28.20 -17.79 6.19
C GLY A 91 26.79 -17.55 6.75
N ALA A 92 26.28 -18.46 7.59
CA ALA A 92 25.01 -18.29 8.30
C ALA A 92 25.03 -17.14 9.32
N ASP A 93 26.17 -16.89 9.96
CA ASP A 93 26.32 -15.78 10.91
C ASP A 93 26.38 -14.44 10.17
N VAL A 94 27.07 -14.39 9.04
CA VAL A 94 27.09 -13.20 8.16
C VAL A 94 25.70 -12.89 7.63
N ILE A 95 24.93 -13.89 7.19
CA ILE A 95 23.54 -13.70 6.77
C ILE A 95 22.71 -13.10 7.92
N ARG A 96 22.85 -13.66 9.12
CA ARG A 96 22.15 -13.16 10.31
C ARG A 96 22.56 -11.72 10.62
N GLU A 97 23.84 -11.40 10.61
CA GLU A 97 24.38 -10.07 10.84
C GLU A 97 23.79 -9.05 9.83
N VAL A 98 23.87 -9.35 8.54
CA VAL A 98 23.33 -8.50 7.48
C VAL A 98 21.81 -8.34 7.61
N ARG A 99 21.05 -9.42 7.86
CA ARG A 99 19.59 -9.37 7.93
C ARG A 99 19.03 -8.78 9.21
N THR A 100 19.80 -8.78 10.31
CA THR A 100 19.42 -8.08 11.54
C THR A 100 19.69 -6.59 11.46
N ALA A 101 20.66 -6.15 10.66
CA ALA A 101 20.91 -4.74 10.42
C ALA A 101 19.75 -4.11 9.63
N PRO A 102 19.14 -3.00 10.10
CA PRO A 102 18.01 -2.36 9.42
C PRO A 102 18.30 -2.05 7.94
N ALA A 103 19.49 -1.56 7.62
CA ALA A 103 19.93 -1.28 6.25
C ALA A 103 20.11 -2.55 5.40
N GLY A 104 20.48 -3.67 6.02
CA GLY A 104 20.77 -4.92 5.33
C GLY A 104 19.56 -5.77 4.97
N ARG A 105 18.41 -5.50 5.57
CA ARG A 105 17.19 -6.32 5.38
C ARG A 105 16.68 -6.36 3.94
N ALA A 106 16.82 -5.27 3.20
CA ALA A 106 16.34 -5.15 1.81
C ALA A 106 17.46 -5.23 0.77
N LEU A 107 18.72 -5.30 1.19
CA LEU A 107 19.85 -5.36 0.25
C LEU A 107 19.96 -6.76 -0.36
N PRO A 108 20.27 -6.87 -1.66
CA PRO A 108 20.67 -8.13 -2.26
C PRO A 108 21.89 -8.69 -1.54
N LEU A 109 21.79 -9.92 -1.06
CA LEU A 109 22.87 -10.65 -0.40
C LEU A 109 23.20 -11.92 -1.17
N LEU A 110 24.38 -11.95 -1.78
CA LEU A 110 24.91 -13.12 -2.51
C LEU A 110 25.98 -13.81 -1.67
N MET A 111 25.87 -15.12 -1.56
CA MET A 111 26.87 -15.95 -0.88
C MET A 111 27.80 -16.60 -1.91
N VAL A 112 29.11 -16.49 -1.73
CA VAL A 112 30.12 -17.17 -2.54
C VAL A 112 30.65 -18.36 -1.74
N THR A 113 30.38 -19.57 -2.23
CA THR A 113 30.71 -20.83 -1.56
C THR A 113 31.84 -21.58 -2.26
N GLY A 114 32.77 -22.17 -1.52
CA GLY A 114 33.92 -22.89 -2.09
C GLY A 114 33.52 -24.22 -2.76
N THR A 115 32.93 -25.15 -2.04
CA THR A 115 32.39 -26.41 -2.58
C THR A 115 30.99 -26.63 -2.00
N PRO A 116 29.93 -26.30 -2.73
CA PRO A 116 28.60 -26.47 -2.19
C PRO A 116 28.19 -27.94 -2.19
N GLY A 117 28.10 -28.54 -1.02
CA GLY A 117 27.21 -29.70 -0.87
C GLY A 117 25.78 -29.28 -1.11
N PRO A 118 24.91 -30.11 -1.73
CA PRO A 118 23.53 -29.74 -2.06
C PRO A 118 22.68 -29.29 -0.85
N THR A 119 23.06 -29.65 0.35
CA THR A 119 22.44 -29.23 1.62
C THR A 119 22.89 -27.83 2.08
N GLY A 120 24.11 -27.41 1.76
CA GLY A 120 24.66 -26.13 2.21
C GLY A 120 23.99 -24.92 1.52
N VAL A 121 23.85 -24.95 0.19
CA VAL A 121 23.22 -23.88 -0.58
C VAL A 121 21.76 -23.68 -0.17
N ALA A 122 21.02 -24.78 0.00
CA ALA A 122 19.62 -24.71 0.42
C ALA A 122 19.44 -24.13 1.83
N ASP A 123 20.39 -24.37 2.72
CA ASP A 123 20.36 -23.81 4.08
C ASP A 123 20.67 -22.30 4.06
N LEU A 124 21.68 -21.86 3.32
CA LEU A 124 22.01 -20.44 3.16
C LEU A 124 20.84 -19.64 2.57
N LEU A 125 20.18 -20.17 1.53
CA LEU A 125 18.99 -19.55 0.94
C LEU A 125 17.82 -19.48 1.94
N ARG A 126 17.57 -20.54 2.72
CA ARG A 126 16.53 -20.53 3.76
C ARG A 126 16.83 -19.54 4.88
N ARG A 127 18.09 -19.28 5.18
CA ARG A 127 18.52 -18.31 6.18
C ARG A 127 18.44 -16.86 5.71
N GLY A 128 18.19 -16.63 4.40
CA GLY A 128 17.95 -15.31 3.87
C GLY A 128 19.00 -14.78 2.90
N ALA A 129 19.87 -15.61 2.36
CA ALA A 129 20.63 -15.25 1.16
C ALA A 129 19.69 -15.15 -0.05
N ASP A 130 19.88 -14.16 -0.91
CA ASP A 130 19.09 -14.00 -2.13
C ASP A 130 19.61 -14.83 -3.30
N ASP A 131 20.86 -15.25 -3.22
CA ASP A 131 21.50 -16.13 -4.20
C ASP A 131 22.78 -16.75 -3.59
N CYS A 132 23.19 -17.87 -4.18
CA CYS A 132 24.46 -18.54 -3.85
C CYS A 132 25.19 -18.88 -5.16
N ILE A 133 26.46 -18.57 -5.23
CA ILE A 133 27.31 -18.85 -6.37
C ILE A 133 28.55 -19.63 -5.94
N SER A 134 29.03 -20.54 -6.77
CA SER A 134 30.27 -21.24 -6.51
C SER A 134 31.48 -20.33 -6.78
N GLU A 135 32.51 -20.43 -5.95
CA GLU A 135 33.79 -19.72 -6.19
C GLU A 135 34.46 -20.17 -7.49
N ALA A 136 34.12 -21.37 -7.98
CA ALA A 136 34.62 -21.90 -9.27
C ALA A 136 33.83 -21.41 -10.49
N SER A 137 32.75 -20.62 -10.28
CA SER A 137 31.98 -20.05 -11.38
C SER A 137 32.76 -18.96 -12.12
N ASP A 138 32.39 -18.74 -13.38
CA ASP A 138 32.99 -17.70 -14.22
C ASP A 138 32.78 -16.31 -13.58
N PRO A 139 33.81 -15.44 -13.55
CA PRO A 139 33.69 -14.05 -13.14
C PRO A 139 32.55 -13.29 -13.80
N ASP A 140 32.26 -13.55 -15.07
CA ASP A 140 31.14 -12.95 -15.78
C ASP A 140 29.78 -13.41 -15.24
N GLU A 141 29.66 -14.65 -14.76
CA GLU A 141 28.44 -15.15 -14.10
C GLU A 141 28.18 -14.41 -12.79
N LEU A 142 29.21 -14.19 -11.98
CA LEU A 142 29.08 -13.44 -10.72
C LEU A 142 28.61 -12.01 -10.98
N SER A 143 29.24 -11.34 -11.95
CA SER A 143 28.88 -9.98 -12.34
C SER A 143 27.45 -9.92 -12.86
N ALA A 144 27.07 -10.83 -13.75
CA ALA A 144 25.72 -10.89 -14.31
C ALA A 144 24.64 -11.14 -13.23
N ARG A 145 24.93 -11.95 -12.22
CA ARG A 145 24.02 -12.20 -11.09
C ARG A 145 23.87 -10.96 -10.21
N ILE A 146 24.95 -10.26 -9.91
CA ILE A 146 24.93 -9.00 -9.15
C ILE A 146 24.14 -7.95 -9.93
N GLU A 147 24.44 -7.78 -11.22
CA GLU A 147 23.69 -6.86 -12.10
C GLU A 147 22.22 -7.20 -12.17
N ALA A 148 21.86 -8.49 -12.28
CA ALA A 148 20.47 -8.92 -12.29
C ALA A 148 19.76 -8.58 -10.97
N LYS A 149 20.45 -8.62 -9.83
CA LYS A 149 19.91 -8.21 -8.54
C LYS A 149 19.83 -6.69 -8.42
N LEU A 150 20.81 -5.96 -8.94
CA LEU A 150 20.82 -4.49 -9.00
C LEU A 150 19.75 -3.94 -9.95
N ARG A 151 19.49 -4.64 -11.07
CA ARG A 151 18.40 -4.30 -12.02
C ARG A 151 17.00 -4.65 -11.50
N ARG A 152 16.89 -5.56 -10.58
CA ARG A 152 15.65 -5.78 -9.83
C ARG A 152 15.44 -4.61 -8.89
N VAL A 153 15.15 -3.43 -9.46
CA VAL A 153 14.77 -2.27 -8.67
C VAL A 153 13.54 -2.66 -7.86
N PRO A 154 13.65 -2.80 -6.54
CA PRO A 154 12.46 -2.85 -5.71
C PRO A 154 11.73 -1.55 -6.00
N VAL A 155 10.42 -1.58 -6.16
CA VAL A 155 9.51 -0.46 -6.35
C VAL A 155 10.20 0.90 -6.49
N PRO A 156 10.04 1.67 -7.57
CA PRO A 156 10.73 2.95 -7.74
C PRO A 156 10.69 3.75 -6.45
N VAL A 157 11.82 4.31 -6.01
CA VAL A 157 11.97 5.02 -4.72
C VAL A 157 10.89 6.10 -4.53
N GLU A 158 10.41 6.68 -5.64
CA GLU A 158 9.30 7.63 -5.70
C GLU A 158 7.93 7.02 -5.30
N HIS A 159 7.79 5.70 -5.30
CA HIS A 159 6.59 4.98 -4.86
C HIS A 159 6.73 4.37 -3.45
N LEU A 160 7.91 4.47 -2.85
CA LEU A 160 8.11 4.05 -1.46
C LEU A 160 7.69 5.16 -0.51
N LEU A 161 6.97 4.79 0.53
CA LEU A 161 6.58 5.70 1.61
C LEU A 161 7.81 6.34 2.26
N ARG A 162 8.81 5.51 2.51
CA ARG A 162 10.12 5.91 3.04
C ARG A 162 11.22 5.32 2.15
N ASP A 163 12.29 6.04 2.01
CA ASP A 163 13.51 5.51 1.41
C ASP A 163 14.00 4.32 2.27
N PRO A 164 14.10 3.10 1.72
CA PRO A 164 14.43 1.90 2.50
C PRO A 164 15.83 1.94 3.13
N ARG A 165 16.71 2.81 2.61
CA ARG A 165 18.08 2.99 3.12
C ARG A 165 18.13 3.99 4.27
N THR A 166 17.42 5.10 4.13
CA THR A 166 17.48 6.24 5.06
C THR A 166 16.37 6.20 6.11
N GLY A 167 15.29 5.45 5.88
CA GLY A 167 14.09 5.50 6.70
C GLY A 167 13.28 6.79 6.58
N LEU A 168 13.76 7.78 5.81
CA LEU A 168 13.12 9.07 5.63
C LEU A 168 11.93 8.98 4.68
N TYR A 169 10.90 9.78 4.93
CA TYR A 169 9.80 9.92 3.98
C TYR A 169 10.31 10.47 2.64
N SER A 170 9.81 9.92 1.54
CA SER A 170 9.95 10.55 0.23
C SER A 170 9.20 11.88 0.23
N ARG A 171 9.63 12.85 -0.56
CA ARG A 171 9.00 14.17 -0.62
C ARG A 171 7.49 14.13 -0.85
N PRO A 172 6.93 13.34 -1.79
CA PRO A 172 5.49 13.26 -1.97
C PRO A 172 4.75 12.80 -0.70
N HIS A 173 5.29 11.79 -0.03
CA HIS A 173 4.66 11.25 1.18
C HIS A 173 4.83 12.16 2.40
N PHE A 174 5.93 12.90 2.48
CA PHE A 174 6.10 13.92 3.50
C PHE A 174 5.09 15.06 3.32
N LEU A 175 4.85 15.51 2.08
CA LEU A 175 3.83 16.50 1.77
C LEU A 175 2.41 16.01 2.09
N ASP A 176 2.11 14.74 1.84
CA ASP A 176 0.83 14.12 2.20
C ASP A 176 0.64 14.05 3.73
N GLU A 177 1.71 13.78 4.51
CA GLU A 177 1.66 13.81 5.98
C GLU A 177 1.47 15.24 6.49
N LEU A 178 2.21 16.19 5.94
CA LEU A 178 2.08 17.59 6.29
C LEU A 178 0.69 18.14 5.96
N ASP A 179 0.14 17.81 4.80
CA ASP A 179 -1.21 18.21 4.39
C ASP A 179 -2.29 17.64 5.33
N ARG A 180 -2.11 16.42 5.83
CA ARG A 180 -2.98 15.85 6.86
C ARG A 180 -2.89 16.59 8.19
N GLU A 181 -1.69 16.96 8.60
CA GLU A 181 -1.48 17.72 9.83
C GLU A 181 -2.12 19.10 9.72
N LEU A 182 -1.97 19.79 8.58
CA LEU A 182 -2.57 21.09 8.32
C LEU A 182 -4.11 21.04 8.27
N LYS A 183 -4.71 19.90 7.99
CA LYS A 183 -6.18 19.70 7.94
C LYS A 183 -6.77 19.27 9.29
N ARG A 184 -5.99 19.17 10.35
CA ARG A 184 -6.52 18.91 11.69
C ARG A 184 -7.41 20.06 12.18
N PRO A 185 -8.39 19.78 13.07
CA PRO A 185 -9.21 20.82 13.70
C PRO A 185 -8.38 21.91 14.39
N ASP A 186 -8.85 23.16 14.37
CA ASP A 186 -8.10 24.37 14.75
C ASP A 186 -7.36 24.31 16.09
N ALA A 187 -7.91 23.64 17.10
CA ALA A 187 -7.24 23.49 18.41
C ALA A 187 -5.92 22.69 18.35
N ALA A 188 -5.78 21.79 17.38
CA ALA A 188 -4.58 21.00 17.18
C ALA A 188 -3.57 21.66 16.23
N ARG A 189 -4.02 22.63 15.40
CA ARG A 189 -3.15 23.39 14.48
C ARG A 189 -2.26 24.40 15.20
N HIS A 190 -2.70 24.92 16.35
CA HIS A 190 -1.94 25.94 17.07
C HIS A 190 -0.65 25.44 17.71
N HIS A 191 -0.45 24.11 17.73
CA HIS A 191 0.73 23.48 18.28
C HIS A 191 1.39 22.60 17.22
N GLY A 192 2.40 23.14 16.55
CA GLY A 192 3.21 22.38 15.61
C GLY A 192 4.08 23.27 14.74
N VAL A 193 5.23 22.75 14.35
CA VAL A 193 6.27 23.46 13.58
C VAL A 193 6.72 22.59 12.42
N LEU A 194 6.90 23.22 11.26
CA LEU A 194 7.65 22.63 10.15
C LEU A 194 9.04 23.27 10.10
N ALA A 195 10.08 22.43 10.01
CA ALA A 195 11.43 22.90 9.81
C ALA A 195 12.07 22.26 8.56
N VAL A 196 12.95 23.04 7.91
CA VAL A 196 13.83 22.61 6.82
C VAL A 196 15.26 22.81 7.28
N ILE A 197 16.07 21.76 7.21
CA ILE A 197 17.47 21.78 7.60
C ILE A 197 18.32 21.66 6.34
N ALA A 198 18.97 22.75 5.97
CA ALA A 198 19.94 22.81 4.89
C ALA A 198 21.37 22.69 5.45
N VAL A 199 22.35 22.44 4.61
CA VAL A 199 23.78 22.37 5.00
C VAL A 199 24.60 23.27 4.08
N ALA A 200 25.39 24.14 4.68
CA ALA A 200 26.15 25.16 3.94
C ALA A 200 27.18 24.57 2.95
N GLU A 201 27.77 23.44 3.31
CA GLU A 201 28.82 22.79 2.54
C GLU A 201 28.28 21.80 1.49
N LEU A 202 26.95 21.58 1.41
CA LEU A 202 26.36 20.50 0.61
C LEU A 202 26.80 20.53 -0.86
N ALA A 203 26.72 21.70 -1.51
CA ALA A 203 27.10 21.83 -2.91
C ALA A 203 28.59 21.53 -3.16
N ALA A 204 29.48 22.05 -2.29
CA ALA A 204 30.91 21.81 -2.39
C ALA A 204 31.31 20.36 -2.11
N LEU A 205 30.59 19.72 -1.17
CA LEU A 205 30.77 18.29 -0.86
C LEU A 205 30.28 17.42 -2.01
N GLU A 206 29.17 17.78 -2.64
CA GLU A 206 28.62 17.06 -3.79
C GLU A 206 29.54 17.14 -5.01
N GLU A 207 30.11 18.34 -5.30
CA GLU A 207 31.06 18.52 -6.37
C GLU A 207 32.34 17.68 -6.16
N ARG A 208 32.79 17.56 -4.90
CA ARG A 208 34.03 16.83 -4.57
C ARG A 208 33.82 15.32 -4.40
N LEU A 209 32.70 14.88 -3.81
CA LEU A 209 32.46 13.49 -3.37
C LEU A 209 31.36 12.81 -4.17
N GLY A 210 30.71 13.53 -5.09
CA GLY A 210 29.67 13.00 -5.97
C GLY A 210 28.24 13.11 -5.40
N PRO A 211 27.21 12.80 -6.21
CA PRO A 211 25.79 13.06 -5.89
C PRO A 211 25.23 12.22 -4.74
N ARG A 212 25.91 11.17 -4.30
CA ARG A 212 25.50 10.32 -3.17
C ARG A 212 25.55 11.06 -1.82
N VAL A 213 26.40 12.09 -1.72
CA VAL A 213 26.64 12.89 -0.51
C VAL A 213 25.35 13.53 0.02
N ARG A 214 24.45 13.99 -0.85
CA ARG A 214 23.15 14.55 -0.43
C ARG A 214 22.35 13.60 0.45
N ARG A 215 22.29 12.34 0.04
CA ARG A 215 21.54 11.31 0.76
C ARG A 215 22.19 11.00 2.10
N GLU A 216 23.49 10.79 2.07
CA GLU A 216 24.27 10.41 3.25
C GLU A 216 24.25 11.51 4.34
N ILE A 217 24.34 12.77 3.95
CA ILE A 217 24.21 13.91 4.87
C ILE A 217 22.80 13.94 5.48
N ALA A 218 21.74 13.74 4.71
CA ALA A 218 20.38 13.71 5.22
C ALA A 218 20.17 12.57 6.23
N GLU A 219 20.74 11.37 5.97
CA GLU A 219 20.77 10.25 6.92
C GLU A 219 21.47 10.59 8.22
N ARG A 220 22.64 11.20 8.13
CA ARG A 220 23.42 11.57 9.33
C ARG A 220 22.70 12.61 10.17
N LEU A 221 22.08 13.60 9.54
CA LEU A 221 21.30 14.61 10.25
C LEU A 221 20.03 14.01 10.87
N ALA A 222 19.36 13.08 10.18
CA ALA A 222 18.22 12.35 10.71
C ALA A 222 18.61 11.53 11.96
N ALA A 223 19.74 10.81 11.92
CA ALA A 223 20.24 10.07 13.07
C ALA A 223 20.57 10.97 14.28
N VAL A 224 21.01 12.23 14.06
CA VAL A 224 21.18 13.21 15.14
C VAL A 224 19.83 13.65 15.69
N ALA A 225 18.84 13.89 14.81
CA ALA A 225 17.50 14.29 15.21
C ALA A 225 16.81 13.19 16.06
N GLU A 226 16.94 11.93 15.67
CA GLU A 226 16.40 10.78 16.43
C GLU A 226 17.00 10.65 17.83
N LYS A 227 18.30 10.90 17.98
CA LYS A 227 19.00 10.83 19.29
C LYS A 227 18.60 11.93 20.26
N LEU A 228 18.08 13.05 19.76
CA LEU A 228 17.68 14.20 20.60
C LEU A 228 16.26 14.08 21.18
N GLY A 229 15.62 12.92 21.02
CA GLY A 229 14.47 12.52 21.86
C GLY A 229 13.12 13.04 21.44
N GLY A 230 12.89 13.21 20.18
CA GLY A 230 11.54 13.28 19.69
C GLY A 230 11.18 11.96 18.97
N ALA A 231 9.95 11.49 19.10
CA ALA A 231 9.40 10.48 18.19
C ALA A 231 9.34 11.11 16.78
N CYS A 232 10.51 11.22 16.13
CA CYS A 232 10.69 11.85 14.83
C CYS A 232 10.26 10.91 13.71
N ASP A 233 9.07 10.29 13.82
CA ASP A 233 8.47 9.50 12.76
C ASP A 233 8.16 10.30 11.48
N ARG A 234 8.42 11.61 11.51
CA ARG A 234 8.03 12.55 10.46
C ARG A 234 9.23 13.33 9.90
N LEU A 235 10.28 12.60 9.63
CA LEU A 235 11.43 13.08 8.90
C LEU A 235 11.31 12.73 7.42
N GLY A 236 11.54 13.71 6.55
CA GLY A 236 11.53 13.53 5.11
C GLY A 236 12.74 14.18 4.47
N ARG A 237 12.90 13.95 3.18
CA ARG A 237 13.94 14.57 2.37
C ARG A 237 13.31 15.22 1.14
N ASP A 238 13.75 16.45 0.81
CA ASP A 238 13.36 17.08 -0.45
C ASP A 238 14.29 16.68 -1.62
N ASP A 239 13.95 17.19 -2.81
CA ASP A 239 14.71 16.91 -4.03
C ASP A 239 16.10 17.57 -4.02
N ASP A 240 16.29 18.63 -3.22
CA ASP A 240 17.56 19.35 -3.05
C ASP A 240 18.45 18.71 -1.98
N GLY A 241 17.98 17.66 -1.31
CA GLY A 241 18.71 16.93 -0.27
C GLY A 241 18.61 17.53 1.13
N HIS A 242 17.74 18.53 1.34
CA HIS A 242 17.48 19.06 2.66
C HIS A 242 16.65 18.09 3.50
N LEU A 243 16.91 18.05 4.81
CA LEU A 243 16.08 17.30 5.74
C LEU A 243 14.82 18.10 6.07
N LEU A 244 13.66 17.49 5.87
CA LEU A 244 12.36 18.02 6.25
C LEU A 244 11.96 17.42 7.61
N MET A 245 11.51 18.25 8.53
CA MET A 245 11.16 17.83 9.89
C MET A 245 9.81 18.43 10.29
N LEU A 246 8.83 17.57 10.53
CA LEU A 246 7.51 17.93 11.00
C LEU A 246 7.40 17.64 12.51
N LEU A 247 7.13 18.66 13.30
CA LEU A 247 7.02 18.62 14.76
C LEU A 247 5.58 18.96 15.18
N PRO A 248 4.65 18.00 15.18
CA PRO A 248 3.26 18.25 15.55
C PRO A 248 3.06 18.27 17.07
N GLY A 249 2.12 19.07 17.53
CA GLY A 249 1.73 19.09 18.94
C GLY A 249 2.76 19.72 19.90
N ILE A 250 3.77 20.39 19.35
CA ILE A 250 4.84 21.06 20.12
C ILE A 250 4.67 22.56 19.98
N ASP A 251 4.80 23.30 21.08
CA ASP A 251 4.82 24.76 21.06
C ASP A 251 6.09 25.31 20.40
N GLU A 252 6.02 26.55 19.92
CA GLU A 252 7.12 27.18 19.18
C GLU A 252 8.41 27.24 19.99
N GLU A 253 8.34 27.56 21.27
CA GLU A 253 9.52 27.70 22.13
C GLU A 253 10.25 26.36 22.31
N THR A 254 9.52 25.31 22.60
CA THR A 254 10.06 23.96 22.73
C THR A 254 10.62 23.44 21.39
N ALA A 255 9.94 23.72 20.26
CA ALA A 255 10.44 23.39 18.93
C ALA A 255 11.77 24.11 18.62
N VAL A 256 11.86 25.40 18.87
CA VAL A 256 13.09 26.19 18.64
C VAL A 256 14.24 25.69 19.50
N ARG A 257 14.00 25.34 20.76
CA ARG A 257 15.04 24.76 21.64
C ARG A 257 15.54 23.40 21.06
N GLY A 258 14.64 22.56 20.63
CA GLY A 258 14.98 21.27 19.98
C GLY A 258 15.76 21.46 18.68
N LEU A 259 15.32 22.37 17.81
CA LEU A 259 15.99 22.70 16.55
C LEU A 259 17.37 23.32 16.77
N SER A 260 17.53 24.17 17.80
CA SER A 260 18.83 24.74 18.17
C SER A 260 19.79 23.66 18.70
N ALA A 261 19.29 22.75 19.52
CA ALA A 261 20.07 21.59 20.01
C ALA A 261 20.50 20.69 18.85
N LEU A 262 19.61 20.43 17.87
CA LEU A 262 19.93 19.68 16.66
C LEU A 262 21.07 20.35 15.87
N ALA A 263 20.93 21.63 15.56
CA ALA A 263 21.93 22.39 14.79
C ALA A 263 23.30 22.40 15.50
N THR A 264 23.31 22.64 16.80
CA THR A 264 24.54 22.69 17.61
C THR A 264 25.20 21.30 17.71
N THR A 265 24.42 20.25 17.95
CA THR A 265 24.93 18.87 18.03
C THR A 265 25.48 18.42 16.68
N ALA A 266 24.77 18.68 15.59
CA ALA A 266 25.22 18.34 14.25
C ALA A 266 26.51 19.09 13.87
N ALA A 267 26.63 20.40 14.18
CA ALA A 267 27.83 21.17 13.92
C ALA A 267 29.04 20.71 14.74
N GLY A 268 28.80 20.24 15.97
CA GLY A 268 29.84 19.72 16.87
C GLY A 268 30.29 18.28 16.51
N THR A 269 29.50 17.57 15.72
CA THR A 269 29.76 16.16 15.35
C THR A 269 30.65 16.08 14.12
N ARG A 270 31.63 15.17 14.14
CA ARG A 270 32.37 14.76 12.95
C ARG A 270 31.62 13.63 12.27
N PHE A 271 31.22 13.86 11.04
CA PHE A 271 30.56 12.84 10.23
C PHE A 271 31.54 12.18 9.28
N VAL A 272 31.42 10.88 9.10
CA VAL A 272 32.08 10.19 8.01
C VAL A 272 31.11 10.16 6.83
N VAL A 273 31.47 10.83 5.73
CA VAL A 273 30.68 10.92 4.51
C VAL A 273 31.60 10.54 3.36
N ALA A 274 31.25 9.52 2.59
CA ALA A 274 32.09 8.97 1.53
C ALA A 274 33.55 8.72 1.98
N ASP A 275 33.72 8.09 3.15
CA ASP A 275 35.00 7.78 3.82
C ASP A 275 35.86 9.01 4.23
N GLU A 276 35.34 10.21 4.12
CA GLU A 276 35.98 11.43 4.61
C GLU A 276 35.33 11.96 5.89
N ASN A 277 36.17 12.46 6.81
CA ASN A 277 35.71 13.17 7.99
C ASN A 277 35.30 14.60 7.64
N VAL A 278 34.02 14.89 7.67
CA VAL A 278 33.48 16.22 7.35
C VAL A 278 32.82 16.85 8.60
N ARG A 279 32.85 18.16 8.67
CA ARG A 279 32.01 18.94 9.57
C ARG A 279 30.92 19.60 8.77
N LEU A 280 29.70 19.57 9.28
CA LEU A 280 28.54 20.15 8.65
C LEU A 280 28.13 21.41 9.39
N THR A 281 27.75 22.46 8.66
CA THR A 281 27.14 23.67 9.21
C THR A 281 25.66 23.67 8.87
N PRO A 282 24.78 23.12 9.76
CA PRO A 282 23.35 23.10 9.53
C PRO A 282 22.76 24.50 9.60
N ALA A 283 21.85 24.80 8.70
CA ALA A 283 21.04 26.00 8.68
C ALA A 283 19.57 25.62 8.75
N VAL A 284 18.89 26.06 9.81
CA VAL A 284 17.53 25.64 10.12
C VAL A 284 16.56 26.78 9.84
N GLY A 285 15.64 26.57 8.92
CA GLY A 285 14.49 27.46 8.70
C GLY A 285 13.21 26.79 9.15
N TRP A 286 12.31 27.55 9.77
CA TRP A 286 11.08 26.99 10.31
C TRP A 286 9.90 27.97 10.22
N LEU A 287 8.66 27.40 10.31
CA LEU A 287 7.44 28.17 10.49
C LEU A 287 6.42 27.38 11.33
N PRO A 288 5.51 28.09 12.07
CA PRO A 288 4.37 27.47 12.72
C PRO A 288 3.40 26.87 11.69
N LEU A 289 2.84 25.69 11.95
CA LEU A 289 1.84 25.09 11.07
C LEU A 289 0.57 25.95 10.94
N ALA A 290 0.23 26.72 11.98
CA ALA A 290 -0.92 27.64 11.97
C ALA A 290 -0.83 28.71 10.87
N GLU A 291 0.38 29.06 10.42
CA GLU A 291 0.60 30.07 9.40
C GLU A 291 0.63 29.53 7.96
N ALA A 292 0.61 28.21 7.80
CA ALA A 292 0.72 27.57 6.50
C ALA A 292 -0.63 27.51 5.79
N ALA A 293 -0.65 27.88 4.51
CA ALA A 293 -1.86 27.78 3.68
C ALA A 293 -2.09 26.34 3.18
N ASP A 294 -1.01 25.71 2.75
CA ASP A 294 -0.97 24.30 2.31
C ASP A 294 0.43 23.70 2.52
N ALA A 295 0.57 22.39 2.29
CA ALA A 295 1.83 21.70 2.54
C ALA A 295 2.98 22.17 1.64
N ALA A 296 2.72 22.56 0.40
CA ALA A 296 3.75 23.06 -0.50
C ALA A 296 4.21 24.46 -0.11
N ASP A 297 3.27 25.39 0.21
CA ASP A 297 3.58 26.74 0.74
C ASP A 297 4.39 26.63 2.01
N ALA A 298 4.02 25.73 2.93
CA ALA A 298 4.73 25.53 4.18
C ALA A 298 6.21 25.16 3.96
N VAL A 299 6.46 24.16 3.11
CA VAL A 299 7.84 23.71 2.79
C VAL A 299 8.63 24.82 2.10
N ASP A 300 8.04 25.52 1.13
CA ASP A 300 8.72 26.61 0.42
C ASP A 300 9.07 27.76 1.37
N ARG A 301 8.19 28.14 2.29
CA ARG A 301 8.45 29.17 3.30
C ARG A 301 9.53 28.76 4.30
N ALA A 302 9.49 27.52 4.79
CA ALA A 302 10.53 27.00 5.67
C ALA A 302 11.89 26.92 4.95
N ARG A 303 11.90 26.61 3.65
CA ARG A 303 13.10 26.63 2.81
C ARG A 303 13.63 28.06 2.62
N ASP A 304 12.76 29.06 2.44
CA ASP A 304 13.19 30.46 2.36
C ASP A 304 13.87 30.89 3.65
N ALA A 305 13.32 30.50 4.80
CA ALA A 305 13.94 30.73 6.10
C ALA A 305 15.27 29.98 6.27
N ALA A 306 15.40 28.76 5.77
CA ALA A 306 16.66 28.02 5.78
C ALA A 306 17.73 28.67 4.89
N ARG A 307 17.35 29.20 3.71
CA ARG A 307 18.27 30.02 2.88
C ARG A 307 18.75 31.25 3.59
N GLU A 308 17.89 31.92 4.38
CA GLU A 308 18.30 33.05 5.20
C GLU A 308 19.25 32.62 6.31
N ALA A 309 18.97 31.49 7.00
CA ALA A 309 19.87 30.92 8.00
C ALA A 309 21.26 30.57 7.41
N LEU A 310 21.34 30.13 6.16
CA LEU A 310 22.63 29.87 5.46
C LEU A 310 23.50 31.13 5.32
N ARG A 311 22.91 32.31 5.28
CA ARG A 311 23.64 33.56 5.17
C ARG A 311 24.34 33.95 6.46
N HIS A 312 23.73 33.64 7.61
CA HIS A 312 24.21 34.03 8.91
C HIS A 312 25.18 33.04 9.55
N ARG A 313 25.06 31.73 9.24
CA ARG A 313 25.90 30.63 9.74
C ARG A 313 26.09 30.60 11.28
N ASP A 314 25.15 31.16 12.03
CA ASP A 314 25.20 31.26 13.49
C ASP A 314 24.49 30.10 14.22
N LEU A 315 24.06 29.11 13.50
CA LEU A 315 23.34 27.90 13.96
C LEU A 315 21.98 28.19 14.62
N ARG A 316 21.50 29.43 14.57
CA ARG A 316 20.20 29.79 15.14
C ARG A 316 19.07 29.40 14.16
N PRO A 317 18.04 28.69 14.62
CA PRO A 317 16.86 28.48 13.81
C PRO A 317 16.18 29.80 13.43
N VAL A 318 15.99 30.01 12.13
CA VAL A 318 15.39 31.23 11.59
C VAL A 318 13.92 30.98 11.33
N ARG A 319 13.05 31.80 11.96
CA ARG A 319 11.61 31.81 11.69
C ARG A 319 11.34 32.46 10.34
N HIS A 320 10.47 31.87 9.53
CA HIS A 320 10.05 32.50 8.28
C HIS A 320 9.39 33.87 8.55
N ALA A 321 9.80 34.89 7.81
CA ALA A 321 9.14 36.18 7.79
C ALA A 321 8.77 36.57 6.35
N PRO A 322 7.70 37.37 6.13
CA PRO A 322 7.18 37.67 4.79
C PRO A 322 8.20 38.32 3.83
N TRP A 323 9.18 39.02 4.35
CA TRP A 323 10.23 39.69 3.56
C TRP A 323 11.30 38.72 3.03
N MET A 324 11.38 37.49 3.54
CA MET A 324 12.35 36.46 3.10
C MET A 324 12.00 35.88 1.75
N ARG A 325 10.76 36.02 1.28
CA ARG A 325 10.39 35.67 -0.08
C ARG A 325 11.21 36.53 -1.05
N GLY A 326 12.19 35.91 -1.70
CA GLY A 326 12.84 36.51 -2.84
C GLY A 326 11.78 36.83 -3.89
N THR A 327 11.86 38.05 -4.49
CA THR A 327 10.93 38.69 -5.45
C THR A 327 9.66 37.92 -5.76
N PRO A 328 8.48 38.44 -5.49
CA PRO A 328 7.23 37.70 -5.57
C PRO A 328 7.08 37.17 -6.98
N GLY A 329 7.40 35.91 -7.15
CA GLY A 329 6.83 35.16 -8.21
C GLY A 329 5.34 35.24 -7.97
N ARG A 330 4.66 36.10 -8.75
CA ARG A 330 3.22 36.35 -8.80
C ARG A 330 2.48 35.61 -7.68
N HIS A 331 1.95 36.35 -6.71
CA HIS A 331 0.86 35.88 -5.87
C HIS A 331 -0.14 35.19 -6.81
N ARG A 332 -0.07 33.88 -6.96
CA ARG A 332 -1.21 33.15 -7.45
C ARG A 332 -2.26 33.37 -6.37
N ARG A 333 -3.21 34.28 -6.66
CA ARG A 333 -4.52 34.25 -6.02
C ARG A 333 -4.85 32.76 -5.89
N PRO A 334 -5.32 32.30 -4.72
CA PRO A 334 -5.72 30.91 -4.59
C PRO A 334 -6.53 30.60 -5.85
N PRO A 335 -6.16 29.57 -6.64
CA PRO A 335 -6.77 29.39 -7.94
C PRO A 335 -8.26 29.37 -7.68
N LEU A 336 -9.05 30.05 -8.50
CA LEU A 336 -10.51 30.17 -8.35
C LEU A 336 -11.15 28.82 -7.97
N ARG A 337 -10.51 27.72 -8.39
CA ARG A 337 -10.79 26.36 -7.99
C ARG A 337 -10.70 26.11 -6.48
N ALA A 338 -9.77 26.71 -5.77
CA ALA A 338 -9.61 26.50 -4.31
C ALA A 338 -10.74 27.19 -3.52
N LEU A 339 -11.19 28.37 -3.97
CA LEU A 339 -12.34 29.08 -3.40
C LEU A 339 -13.67 28.39 -3.72
N LEU A 340 -13.80 27.84 -4.92
CA LEU A 340 -15.01 27.13 -5.37
C LEU A 340 -15.06 25.66 -4.93
N ARG A 341 -13.95 25.10 -4.47
CA ARG A 341 -13.82 23.68 -4.11
C ARG A 341 -14.89 23.16 -3.14
N PRO A 342 -15.22 23.84 -2.01
CA PRO A 342 -16.26 23.36 -1.11
C PRO A 342 -17.64 23.31 -1.78
N ALA A 343 -17.98 24.34 -2.55
CA ALA A 343 -19.24 24.40 -3.28
C ALA A 343 -19.30 23.34 -4.40
N LEU A 344 -18.23 23.18 -5.18
CA LEU A 344 -18.15 22.15 -6.23
C LEU A 344 -18.18 20.74 -5.64
N SER A 345 -17.57 20.51 -4.49
CA SER A 345 -17.65 19.22 -3.79
C SER A 345 -19.06 18.93 -3.28
N ALA A 346 -19.77 19.93 -2.76
CA ALA A 346 -21.17 19.79 -2.37
C ALA A 346 -22.10 19.53 -3.57
N LEU A 347 -21.81 20.18 -4.71
CA LEU A 347 -22.55 20.04 -5.96
C LEU A 347 -22.10 18.83 -6.80
N SER A 348 -21.13 18.06 -6.36
CA SER A 348 -20.56 16.94 -7.13
C SER A 348 -21.59 15.93 -7.64
N PRO A 349 -22.71 15.59 -6.94
CA PRO A 349 -23.74 14.72 -7.53
C PRO A 349 -24.43 15.34 -8.75
N VAL A 350 -24.75 16.64 -8.68
CA VAL A 350 -25.37 17.39 -9.79
C VAL A 350 -24.41 17.51 -10.96
N LEU A 351 -23.15 17.82 -10.69
CA LEU A 351 -22.09 17.87 -11.70
C LEU A 351 -21.88 16.51 -12.37
N ALA A 352 -21.99 15.41 -11.63
CA ALA A 352 -21.91 14.07 -12.21
C ALA A 352 -23.04 13.80 -13.21
N LEU A 353 -24.25 14.23 -12.93
CA LEU A 353 -25.38 14.10 -13.86
C LEU A 353 -25.23 15.02 -15.07
N LEU A 354 -24.82 16.26 -14.85
CA LEU A 354 -24.61 17.22 -15.97
C LEU A 354 -23.50 16.71 -16.90
N LEU A 355 -22.35 16.30 -16.37
CA LEU A 355 -21.22 15.78 -17.15
C LEU A 355 -21.53 14.40 -17.77
N GLY A 356 -22.32 13.58 -17.12
CA GLY A 356 -22.62 12.23 -17.59
C GLY A 356 -23.86 12.13 -18.51
N ILE A 357 -24.75 13.12 -18.50
CA ILE A 357 -25.99 13.14 -19.33
C ILE A 357 -26.01 14.35 -20.27
N GLY A 358 -25.93 15.56 -19.71
CA GLY A 358 -26.11 16.78 -20.52
C GLY A 358 -25.01 16.97 -21.55
N VAL A 359 -23.76 16.89 -21.13
CA VAL A 359 -22.62 17.04 -22.04
C VAL A 359 -22.59 15.93 -23.11
N PRO A 360 -22.73 14.63 -22.82
CA PRO A 360 -22.79 13.60 -23.85
C PRO A 360 -23.96 13.78 -24.83
N PHE A 361 -25.16 14.14 -24.33
CA PHE A 361 -26.29 14.39 -25.19
C PHE A 361 -25.98 15.47 -26.23
N VAL A 362 -25.47 16.62 -25.80
CA VAL A 362 -25.08 17.73 -26.70
C VAL A 362 -23.97 17.28 -27.66
N LEU A 363 -22.97 16.53 -27.17
CA LEU A 363 -21.90 16.00 -28.04
C LEU A 363 -22.45 15.07 -29.14
N TYR A 364 -23.37 14.16 -28.81
CA TYR A 364 -23.98 13.26 -29.80
C TYR A 364 -24.80 14.05 -30.84
N GLN A 365 -25.55 15.06 -30.39
CA GLN A 365 -26.31 15.93 -31.26
C GLN A 365 -25.41 16.73 -32.23
N GLN A 366 -24.36 17.40 -31.69
CA GLN A 366 -23.47 18.21 -32.52
C GLN A 366 -22.65 17.34 -33.48
N ALA A 367 -22.17 16.17 -33.03
CA ALA A 367 -21.49 15.23 -33.90
C ALA A 367 -22.36 14.75 -35.06
N TYR A 368 -23.65 14.45 -34.79
CA TYR A 368 -24.60 14.05 -35.81
C TYR A 368 -24.85 15.16 -36.86
N LEU A 369 -25.01 16.39 -36.39
CA LEU A 369 -25.13 17.55 -37.26
C LEU A 369 -23.87 17.78 -38.12
N ALA A 370 -22.70 17.36 -37.64
CA ALA A 370 -21.43 17.38 -38.37
C ALA A 370 -21.20 16.13 -39.26
N GLY A 371 -22.19 15.23 -39.37
CA GLY A 371 -22.11 14.01 -40.19
C GLY A 371 -21.55 12.76 -39.47
N TRP A 372 -21.33 12.82 -38.17
CA TRP A 372 -20.73 11.71 -37.38
C TRP A 372 -21.75 11.13 -36.39
N ASP A 373 -22.22 9.92 -36.60
CA ASP A 373 -23.15 9.25 -35.68
C ASP A 373 -22.47 8.61 -34.48
N LEU A 374 -21.92 9.45 -33.58
CA LEU A 374 -21.29 8.99 -32.35
C LEU A 374 -22.29 8.32 -31.38
N GLY A 375 -23.56 8.74 -31.41
CA GLY A 375 -24.60 8.19 -30.54
C GLY A 375 -24.86 6.71 -30.83
N SER A 376 -24.90 6.30 -32.08
CA SER A 376 -25.06 4.89 -32.47
C SER A 376 -23.82 4.06 -32.09
N GLY A 377 -22.63 4.60 -32.27
CA GLY A 377 -21.39 3.93 -31.79
C GLY A 377 -21.37 3.73 -30.26
N MET A 378 -21.73 4.76 -29.51
CA MET A 378 -21.82 4.69 -28.06
C MET A 378 -22.93 3.75 -27.58
N TYR A 379 -24.05 3.68 -28.32
CA TYR A 379 -25.12 2.72 -28.04
C TYR A 379 -24.56 1.28 -27.98
N TRP A 380 -23.81 0.86 -29.01
CA TRP A 380 -23.24 -0.49 -29.05
C TRP A 380 -22.18 -0.70 -27.99
N ALA A 381 -21.39 0.32 -27.69
CA ALA A 381 -20.41 0.26 -26.58
C ALA A 381 -21.11 0.05 -25.24
N VAL A 382 -22.23 0.72 -24.98
CA VAL A 382 -23.04 0.54 -23.76
C VAL A 382 -23.64 -0.85 -23.72
N VAL A 383 -24.27 -1.33 -24.79
CA VAL A 383 -24.84 -2.69 -24.85
C VAL A 383 -23.77 -3.74 -24.58
N ALA A 384 -22.62 -3.65 -25.26
CA ALA A 384 -21.51 -4.59 -25.04
C ALA A 384 -20.98 -4.52 -23.60
N GLY A 385 -20.85 -3.32 -23.03
CA GLY A 385 -20.40 -3.12 -21.67
C GLY A 385 -21.37 -3.65 -20.61
N LEU A 386 -22.68 -3.50 -20.82
CA LEU A 386 -23.69 -4.08 -19.93
C LEU A 386 -23.65 -5.61 -19.95
N VAL A 387 -23.56 -6.21 -21.14
CA VAL A 387 -23.46 -7.67 -21.31
C VAL A 387 -22.15 -8.19 -20.69
N LEU A 388 -21.02 -7.51 -20.95
CA LEU A 388 -19.73 -7.86 -20.34
C LEU A 388 -19.80 -7.81 -18.82
N SER A 389 -20.40 -6.76 -18.24
CA SER A 389 -20.53 -6.65 -16.77
C SER A 389 -21.35 -7.80 -16.19
N ALA A 390 -22.49 -8.12 -16.83
CA ALA A 390 -23.33 -9.24 -16.41
C ALA A 390 -22.57 -10.58 -16.49
N LEU A 391 -21.86 -10.82 -17.59
CA LEU A 391 -21.05 -12.03 -17.79
C LEU A 391 -19.96 -12.16 -16.72
N LEU A 392 -19.20 -11.10 -16.46
CA LEU A 392 -18.14 -11.11 -15.44
C LEU A 392 -18.70 -11.44 -14.06
N ILE A 393 -19.83 -10.85 -13.65
CA ILE A 393 -20.46 -11.13 -12.36
C ILE A 393 -20.93 -12.58 -12.28
N VAL A 394 -21.55 -13.10 -13.35
CA VAL A 394 -21.99 -14.50 -13.40
C VAL A 394 -20.80 -15.45 -13.34
N LEU A 395 -19.70 -15.17 -14.05
CA LEU A 395 -18.47 -15.96 -13.97
C LEU A 395 -17.89 -15.95 -12.56
N GLU A 396 -17.80 -14.80 -11.90
CA GLU A 396 -17.38 -14.72 -10.49
C GLU A 396 -18.27 -15.60 -9.59
N CYS A 397 -19.58 -15.59 -9.78
CA CYS A 397 -20.51 -16.43 -9.03
C CYS A 397 -20.27 -17.94 -9.26
N LEU A 398 -20.07 -18.34 -10.50
CA LEU A 398 -19.80 -19.75 -10.86
C LEU A 398 -18.46 -20.22 -10.27
N TYR A 399 -17.40 -19.43 -10.43
CA TYR A 399 -16.08 -19.76 -9.89
C TYR A 399 -16.03 -19.72 -8.35
N ALA A 400 -16.95 -19.01 -7.70
CA ALA A 400 -17.09 -19.07 -6.24
C ALA A 400 -17.55 -20.43 -5.72
N LEU A 401 -18.24 -21.24 -6.54
CA LEU A 401 -18.61 -22.62 -6.18
C LEU A 401 -17.39 -23.54 -6.11
N ASP A 402 -16.37 -23.28 -6.92
CA ASP A 402 -15.10 -24.02 -6.99
C ASP A 402 -13.96 -23.25 -6.29
N ALA A 403 -14.25 -22.55 -5.20
CA ALA A 403 -13.24 -21.88 -4.42
C ALA A 403 -12.24 -22.88 -3.81
N PRO A 404 -10.93 -22.58 -3.81
CA PRO A 404 -9.93 -23.47 -3.23
C PRO A 404 -10.26 -23.84 -1.78
N ALA A 405 -10.22 -25.13 -1.49
CA ALA A 405 -10.36 -25.61 -0.12
C ALA A 405 -9.09 -25.27 0.68
N ARG A 406 -9.27 -25.11 2.01
CA ARG A 406 -8.14 -24.91 2.89
C ARG A 406 -7.15 -26.07 2.77
N PRO A 407 -5.82 -25.78 2.67
CA PRO A 407 -4.80 -26.82 2.62
C PRO A 407 -4.82 -27.72 3.86
N GLN A 408 -4.23 -28.89 3.74
CA GLN A 408 -4.13 -29.85 4.83
C GLN A 408 -3.42 -29.21 6.05
N ARG A 409 -3.70 -29.78 7.22
CA ARG A 409 -3.07 -29.32 8.46
C ARG A 409 -1.55 -29.47 8.36
N PRO A 410 -0.77 -28.41 8.60
CA PRO A 410 0.69 -28.51 8.65
C PRO A 410 1.11 -29.39 9.82
N GLY A 411 2.29 -30.01 9.72
CA GLY A 411 2.95 -30.68 10.85
C GLY A 411 3.30 -29.67 11.96
N ALA A 412 3.43 -30.14 13.18
CA ALA A 412 3.98 -29.33 14.29
C ALA A 412 5.49 -29.06 14.07
N PRO A 413 6.05 -27.93 14.63
CA PRO A 413 5.40 -26.97 15.49
C PRO A 413 4.66 -25.85 14.72
N TYR A 414 3.69 -25.24 15.39
CA TYR A 414 3.11 -23.99 14.93
C TYR A 414 4.03 -22.83 15.31
N PRO A 415 4.35 -21.89 14.42
CA PRO A 415 5.23 -20.76 14.73
C PRO A 415 4.54 -19.75 15.64
N ALA A 416 5.30 -18.84 16.23
CA ALA A 416 4.73 -17.70 16.91
C ALA A 416 3.90 -16.85 15.93
N ALA A 417 2.78 -16.31 16.40
CA ALA A 417 1.85 -15.49 15.64
C ALA A 417 1.54 -14.19 16.38
N SER A 418 1.19 -13.15 15.66
CA SER A 418 0.79 -11.88 16.23
C SER A 418 -0.56 -11.42 15.68
N ALA A 419 -1.43 -10.88 16.54
CA ALA A 419 -2.62 -10.15 16.14
C ALA A 419 -2.35 -8.66 16.27
N VAL A 420 -2.62 -7.86 15.24
CA VAL A 420 -2.57 -6.40 15.31
C VAL A 420 -3.98 -5.85 15.18
N ILE A 421 -4.44 -5.20 16.23
CA ILE A 421 -5.71 -4.48 16.28
C ILE A 421 -5.40 -2.99 16.18
N ALA A 422 -5.83 -2.35 15.10
CA ALA A 422 -5.62 -0.92 14.90
C ALA A 422 -6.85 -0.13 15.33
N ALA A 423 -6.70 0.80 16.29
CA ALA A 423 -7.81 1.53 16.88
C ALA A 423 -7.58 3.05 16.91
N TYR A 424 -8.66 3.82 16.69
CA TYR A 424 -8.78 5.21 17.08
C TYR A 424 -9.76 5.26 18.26
N LEU A 425 -9.23 5.27 19.49
CA LEU A 425 -10.02 5.03 20.71
C LEU A 425 -11.25 5.93 20.86
N PRO A 426 -11.25 7.24 20.50
CA PRO A 426 -12.45 8.05 20.62
C PRO A 426 -13.66 7.51 19.84
N ASN A 427 -13.43 6.78 18.74
CA ASN A 427 -14.49 6.15 17.94
C ASN A 427 -14.85 4.74 18.42
N GLU A 428 -13.88 4.01 18.98
CA GLU A 428 -14.02 2.60 19.32
C GLU A 428 -14.12 2.31 20.83
N ALA A 429 -14.08 3.34 21.70
CA ALA A 429 -14.09 3.16 23.14
C ALA A 429 -15.22 2.26 23.66
N ALA A 430 -16.39 2.28 23.00
CA ALA A 430 -17.54 1.47 23.39
C ALA A 430 -17.44 -0.02 22.99
N THR A 431 -16.51 -0.38 22.08
CA THR A 431 -16.46 -1.74 21.48
C THR A 431 -15.11 -2.42 21.66
N ILE A 432 -14.06 -1.66 21.99
CA ILE A 432 -12.69 -2.16 22.00
C ILE A 432 -12.44 -3.25 23.04
N VAL A 433 -13.07 -3.16 24.21
CA VAL A 433 -12.95 -4.15 25.28
C VAL A 433 -13.51 -5.50 24.81
N ASP A 434 -14.73 -5.51 24.28
CA ASP A 434 -15.36 -6.73 23.74
C ASP A 434 -14.49 -7.33 22.61
N THR A 435 -13.85 -6.47 21.81
CA THR A 435 -12.94 -6.89 20.75
C THR A 435 -11.68 -7.56 21.33
N VAL A 436 -10.98 -6.90 22.24
CA VAL A 436 -9.77 -7.47 22.90
C VAL A 436 -10.09 -8.81 23.54
N GLU A 437 -11.20 -8.92 24.28
CA GLU A 437 -11.62 -10.19 24.88
C GLU A 437 -11.89 -11.28 23.84
N SER A 438 -12.39 -10.93 22.65
CA SER A 438 -12.58 -11.90 21.56
C SER A 438 -11.27 -12.45 21.02
N PHE A 439 -10.21 -11.64 21.02
CA PHE A 439 -8.85 -12.07 20.64
C PHE A 439 -8.20 -12.92 21.73
N LEU A 440 -8.43 -12.61 23.00
CA LEU A 440 -7.91 -13.42 24.11
C LEU A 440 -8.53 -14.84 24.16
N ARG A 441 -9.70 -15.03 23.50
CA ARG A 441 -10.32 -16.35 23.33
C ARG A 441 -9.81 -17.14 22.12
N GLN A 442 -8.77 -16.66 21.42
CA GLN A 442 -8.22 -17.40 20.29
C GLN A 442 -7.51 -18.69 20.75
N GLU A 443 -7.80 -19.76 20.02
CA GLU A 443 -7.21 -21.08 20.22
C GLU A 443 -6.10 -21.32 19.17
N TYR A 444 -4.90 -21.00 19.53
CA TYR A 444 -3.71 -21.19 18.69
C TYR A 444 -2.69 -22.10 19.38
N PRO A 445 -2.17 -23.16 18.72
CA PRO A 445 -1.25 -24.11 19.36
C PRO A 445 0.16 -23.56 19.61
N GLY A 446 0.57 -22.51 18.90
CA GLY A 446 1.84 -21.82 19.10
C GLY A 446 1.68 -20.60 20.03
N GLU A 447 2.73 -19.83 20.16
CA GLU A 447 2.67 -18.54 20.87
C GLU A 447 1.83 -17.54 20.08
N LEU A 448 0.92 -16.84 20.76
CA LEU A 448 0.10 -15.78 20.19
C LEU A 448 0.20 -14.52 21.03
N GLU A 449 0.72 -13.44 20.46
CA GLU A 449 0.63 -12.11 21.04
C GLU A 449 -0.48 -11.28 20.38
N ILE A 450 -1.06 -10.37 21.14
CA ILE A 450 -2.14 -9.48 20.70
C ILE A 450 -1.68 -8.05 20.93
N VAL A 451 -1.37 -7.33 19.86
CA VAL A 451 -0.91 -5.95 19.91
C VAL A 451 -2.07 -5.01 19.60
N LEU A 452 -2.56 -4.29 20.60
CA LEU A 452 -3.51 -3.21 20.40
C LEU A 452 -2.73 -1.93 20.10
N ALA A 453 -2.62 -1.59 18.82
CA ALA A 453 -1.99 -0.35 18.35
C ALA A 453 -3.05 0.74 18.22
N TYR A 454 -3.02 1.72 19.12
CA TYR A 454 -4.08 2.72 19.19
C TYR A 454 -3.55 4.14 19.30
N ASN A 455 -4.38 5.06 18.85
CA ASN A 455 -4.15 6.49 19.07
C ASN A 455 -5.38 7.15 19.70
N THR A 456 -5.11 8.14 20.53
CA THR A 456 -6.11 8.99 21.18
C THR A 456 -5.53 10.40 21.36
N PRO A 457 -6.31 11.48 21.09
CA PRO A 457 -5.83 12.86 21.28
C PRO A 457 -5.77 13.25 22.76
N HIS A 458 -6.49 12.54 23.64
CA HIS A 458 -6.53 12.77 25.08
C HIS A 458 -6.81 11.42 25.78
N PRO A 459 -6.40 11.28 27.06
CA PRO A 459 -6.66 10.06 27.84
C PRO A 459 -8.16 9.76 27.93
N LEU A 460 -8.52 8.48 27.80
CA LEU A 460 -9.89 7.99 27.90
C LEU A 460 -10.01 6.94 29.01
N PRO A 461 -11.14 6.90 29.75
CA PRO A 461 -11.35 5.90 30.83
C PRO A 461 -11.18 4.45 30.40
N VAL A 462 -11.45 4.15 29.13
CA VAL A 462 -11.29 2.78 28.58
C VAL A 462 -9.84 2.31 28.61
N GLU A 463 -8.86 3.22 28.62
CA GLU A 463 -7.44 2.85 28.70
C GLU A 463 -7.09 2.21 30.04
N ASP A 464 -7.75 2.59 31.14
CA ASP A 464 -7.54 1.97 32.45
C ASP A 464 -8.04 0.51 32.43
N THR A 465 -9.23 0.28 31.86
CA THR A 465 -9.74 -1.07 31.66
C THR A 465 -8.82 -1.93 30.79
N LEU A 466 -8.28 -1.35 29.71
CA LEU A 466 -7.34 -2.06 28.84
C LEU A 466 -6.03 -2.41 29.58
N ARG A 467 -5.52 -1.52 30.43
CA ARG A 467 -4.34 -1.79 31.29
C ARG A 467 -4.61 -2.90 32.31
N GLU A 468 -5.81 -2.92 32.91
CA GLU A 468 -6.22 -4.01 33.80
C GLU A 468 -6.28 -5.36 33.09
N ILE A 469 -6.78 -5.40 31.85
CA ILE A 469 -6.80 -6.62 31.03
C ILE A 469 -5.37 -7.06 30.68
N ALA A 470 -4.51 -6.14 30.26
CA ALA A 470 -3.10 -6.44 29.94
C ALA A 470 -2.30 -6.91 31.16
N ALA A 471 -2.62 -6.42 32.36
CA ALA A 471 -2.01 -6.89 33.59
C ALA A 471 -2.45 -8.33 33.97
N ARG A 472 -3.63 -8.77 33.53
CA ARG A 472 -4.15 -10.13 33.78
C ARG A 472 -3.73 -11.15 32.73
N ASP A 473 -3.56 -10.71 31.47
CA ASP A 473 -3.17 -11.59 30.37
C ASP A 473 -1.95 -11.02 29.61
N PRO A 474 -0.76 -11.62 29.77
CA PRO A 474 0.48 -11.11 29.19
C PRO A 474 0.55 -11.20 27.65
N ARG A 475 -0.40 -11.88 27.02
CA ARG A 475 -0.50 -11.90 25.57
C ARG A 475 -0.93 -10.55 24.99
N LEU A 476 -1.62 -9.72 25.80
CA LEU A 476 -2.07 -8.39 25.38
C LEU A 476 -0.98 -7.34 25.57
N VAL A 477 -0.53 -6.76 24.48
CA VAL A 477 0.43 -5.66 24.44
C VAL A 477 -0.29 -4.38 24.01
N LEU A 478 -0.30 -3.38 24.87
CA LEU A 478 -0.85 -2.06 24.56
C LEU A 478 0.24 -1.20 23.92
N LEU A 479 -0.01 -0.72 22.71
CA LEU A 479 0.91 0.11 21.94
C LEU A 479 0.24 1.47 21.63
N PRO A 480 0.36 2.48 22.50
CA PRO A 480 -0.10 3.82 22.15
C PRO A 480 0.81 4.41 21.07
N VAL A 481 0.20 4.81 19.94
CA VAL A 481 0.91 5.39 18.79
C VAL A 481 0.65 6.90 18.78
N ALA A 482 1.50 7.62 19.50
CA ALA A 482 1.38 9.07 19.64
C ALA A 482 1.46 9.75 18.26
N GLY A 483 0.55 10.71 18.03
CA GLY A 483 0.50 11.47 16.78
C GLY A 483 0.03 10.70 15.55
N SER A 484 -0.39 9.45 15.67
CA SER A 484 -0.98 8.70 14.56
C SER A 484 -2.29 9.34 14.10
N THR A 485 -2.50 9.39 12.78
CA THR A 485 -3.69 9.94 12.13
C THR A 485 -4.40 8.94 11.24
N SER A 486 -3.86 7.71 11.14
CA SER A 486 -4.42 6.69 10.25
C SER A 486 -4.19 5.28 10.79
N LYS A 487 -5.07 4.37 10.37
CA LYS A 487 -4.91 2.93 10.62
C LYS A 487 -3.55 2.41 10.12
N ALA A 488 -3.12 2.86 8.95
CA ALA A 488 -1.84 2.46 8.37
C ALA A 488 -0.65 2.78 9.29
N GLN A 489 -0.66 3.93 9.95
CA GLN A 489 0.40 4.31 10.90
C GLN A 489 0.36 3.42 12.14
N ASN A 490 -0.82 3.10 12.68
CA ASN A 490 -0.97 2.19 13.80
C ASN A 490 -0.46 0.78 13.45
N VAL A 491 -0.85 0.24 12.29
CA VAL A 491 -0.35 -1.06 11.81
C VAL A 491 1.16 -1.02 11.60
N ASN A 492 1.71 0.00 10.97
CA ASN A 492 3.15 0.11 10.74
C ASN A 492 3.96 0.21 12.04
N ALA A 493 3.44 0.90 13.05
CA ALA A 493 4.05 0.95 14.37
C ALA A 493 4.04 -0.44 15.04
N ALA A 494 2.92 -1.16 14.96
CA ALA A 494 2.81 -2.50 15.49
C ALA A 494 3.78 -3.48 14.81
N VAL A 495 3.91 -3.42 13.48
CA VAL A 495 4.79 -4.32 12.70
C VAL A 495 6.26 -4.24 13.16
N THR A 496 6.70 -3.11 13.71
CA THR A 496 8.07 -2.99 14.26
C THR A 496 8.25 -3.67 15.61
N ARG A 497 7.17 -4.11 16.26
CA ARG A 497 7.16 -4.69 17.62
C ARG A 497 6.73 -6.16 17.66
N VAL A 498 5.94 -6.60 16.68
CA VAL A 498 5.45 -7.98 16.63
C VAL A 498 6.57 -8.99 16.47
N ARG A 499 6.41 -10.15 17.14
CA ARG A 499 7.39 -11.24 17.16
C ARG A 499 6.96 -12.45 16.34
N GLY A 500 5.68 -12.53 15.97
CA GLY A 500 5.13 -13.65 15.21
C GLY A 500 5.76 -13.77 13.81
N GLU A 501 5.93 -15.00 13.32
CA GLU A 501 6.32 -15.29 11.94
C GLU A 501 5.27 -14.78 10.95
N PHE A 502 4.01 -14.74 11.39
CA PHE A 502 2.93 -14.14 10.65
C PHE A 502 2.06 -13.27 11.56
N VAL A 503 1.37 -12.31 10.95
CA VAL A 503 0.57 -11.32 11.66
C VAL A 503 -0.82 -11.21 11.04
N GLY A 504 -1.85 -11.24 11.87
CA GLY A 504 -3.22 -10.95 11.50
C GLY A 504 -3.54 -9.46 11.74
N ILE A 505 -4.10 -8.77 10.76
CA ILE A 505 -4.48 -7.35 10.83
C ILE A 505 -5.99 -7.24 10.96
N PHE A 506 -6.44 -6.45 11.96
CA PHE A 506 -7.85 -6.31 12.28
C PHE A 506 -8.22 -4.87 12.63
N ASP A 507 -9.45 -4.49 12.28
CA ASP A 507 -10.09 -3.29 12.81
C ASP A 507 -10.58 -3.53 14.24
N ALA A 508 -10.77 -2.46 14.98
CA ALA A 508 -11.09 -2.48 16.40
C ALA A 508 -12.52 -2.96 16.77
N ASP A 509 -13.30 -3.36 15.78
CA ASP A 509 -14.64 -3.94 15.96
C ASP A 509 -14.77 -5.38 15.48
N HIS A 510 -13.65 -6.01 15.09
CA HIS A 510 -13.61 -7.37 14.58
C HIS A 510 -13.53 -8.42 15.70
N HIS A 511 -14.36 -9.46 15.58
CA HIS A 511 -14.34 -10.63 16.45
C HIS A 511 -14.00 -11.87 15.62
N PRO A 512 -12.72 -12.30 15.58
CA PRO A 512 -12.32 -13.48 14.84
C PRO A 512 -12.83 -14.77 15.48
N ALA A 513 -13.12 -15.78 14.66
CA ALA A 513 -13.47 -17.11 15.15
C ALA A 513 -12.31 -17.75 15.92
N PRO A 514 -12.54 -18.61 16.92
CA PRO A 514 -11.51 -19.11 17.83
C PRO A 514 -10.28 -19.74 17.16
N HIS A 515 -10.44 -20.33 16.00
CA HIS A 515 -9.37 -21.02 15.27
C HIS A 515 -8.76 -20.23 14.11
N SER A 516 -9.00 -18.91 14.04
CA SER A 516 -8.60 -18.10 12.87
C SER A 516 -7.10 -18.16 12.60
N PHE A 517 -6.24 -18.00 13.60
CA PHE A 517 -4.78 -18.05 13.44
C PHE A 517 -4.29 -19.43 13.01
N ARG A 518 -4.86 -20.49 13.58
CA ARG A 518 -4.55 -21.86 13.19
C ARG A 518 -4.90 -22.10 11.71
N HIS A 519 -6.05 -21.64 11.26
CA HIS A 519 -6.52 -21.81 9.89
C HIS A 519 -5.73 -20.95 8.89
N ALA A 520 -5.31 -19.77 9.28
CA ALA A 520 -4.45 -18.92 8.45
C ALA A 520 -3.09 -19.58 8.21
N TRP A 521 -2.51 -20.22 9.25
CA TRP A 521 -1.24 -20.94 9.11
C TRP A 521 -1.30 -22.10 8.11
N HIS A 522 -2.44 -22.75 7.94
CA HIS A 522 -2.57 -23.78 6.89
C HIS A 522 -2.23 -23.22 5.50
N TRP A 523 -2.66 -22.03 5.16
CA TRP A 523 -2.36 -21.38 3.88
C TRP A 523 -0.90 -20.92 3.81
N LEU A 524 -0.44 -20.23 4.84
CA LEU A 524 0.91 -19.67 4.87
C LEU A 524 1.99 -20.75 4.81
N SER A 525 1.77 -21.87 5.50
CA SER A 525 2.68 -23.03 5.46
C SER A 525 2.74 -23.74 4.10
N HIS A 526 1.75 -23.51 3.23
CA HIS A 526 1.70 -24.04 1.86
C HIS A 526 2.15 -23.02 0.80
N GLY A 527 2.97 -22.05 1.20
CA GLY A 527 3.62 -21.10 0.29
C GLY A 527 2.76 -19.93 -0.16
N TYR A 528 1.70 -19.63 0.58
CA TYR A 528 1.02 -18.34 0.45
C TYR A 528 1.66 -17.31 1.38
N ASP A 529 1.61 -16.06 0.96
CA ASP A 529 2.24 -14.95 1.67
C ASP A 529 1.22 -14.09 2.41
N VAL A 530 -0.02 -14.06 1.86
CA VAL A 530 -1.16 -13.35 2.45
C VAL A 530 -2.40 -14.21 2.37
N VAL A 531 -3.25 -14.15 3.40
CA VAL A 531 -4.55 -14.84 3.43
C VAL A 531 -5.63 -13.84 3.84
N GLN A 532 -6.62 -13.63 2.98
CA GLN A 532 -7.82 -12.85 3.32
C GLN A 532 -8.92 -13.78 3.83
N GLY A 533 -9.44 -13.50 4.99
CA GLY A 533 -10.60 -14.18 5.55
C GLY A 533 -11.93 -13.53 5.17
N HIS A 534 -13.02 -14.10 5.66
CA HIS A 534 -14.40 -13.69 5.43
C HIS A 534 -14.87 -12.77 6.55
N CYS A 535 -15.21 -11.53 6.21
CA CYS A 535 -15.81 -10.58 7.14
C CYS A 535 -17.33 -10.70 7.12
N VAL A 536 -17.93 -10.92 8.30
CA VAL A 536 -19.37 -11.14 8.49
C VAL A 536 -19.94 -10.05 9.38
N VAL A 537 -21.06 -9.47 9.00
CA VAL A 537 -21.71 -8.43 9.80
C VAL A 537 -22.45 -9.04 10.99
N ARG A 538 -22.12 -8.59 12.23
CA ARG A 538 -22.73 -9.08 13.48
C ARG A 538 -23.93 -8.26 13.99
N ASN A 539 -24.09 -7.01 13.55
CA ASN A 539 -25.18 -6.12 13.97
C ASN A 539 -26.28 -5.97 12.90
N GLY A 540 -26.48 -6.95 12.02
CA GLY A 540 -27.47 -6.89 10.93
C GLY A 540 -28.92 -6.68 11.40
N ASP A 541 -29.26 -7.04 12.65
CA ASP A 541 -30.57 -6.81 13.23
C ASP A 541 -30.80 -5.35 13.69
N SER A 542 -29.75 -4.52 13.81
CA SER A 542 -29.83 -3.17 14.38
C SER A 542 -30.54 -2.15 13.48
N SER A 543 -30.54 -2.35 12.16
CA SER A 543 -31.22 -1.45 11.21
C SER A 543 -31.43 -2.12 9.84
N ARG A 544 -32.31 -1.52 9.02
CA ARG A 544 -32.48 -1.96 7.61
C ARG A 544 -31.20 -1.78 6.80
N VAL A 545 -30.43 -0.74 7.08
CA VAL A 545 -29.15 -0.47 6.42
C VAL A 545 -28.11 -1.54 6.78
N ALA A 546 -27.95 -1.83 8.09
CA ALA A 546 -27.04 -2.88 8.54
C ALA A 546 -27.40 -4.26 7.96
N ARG A 547 -28.70 -4.55 7.83
CA ARG A 547 -29.20 -5.77 7.19
C ARG A 547 -28.80 -5.88 5.72
N LEU A 548 -28.96 -4.80 4.95
CA LEU A 548 -28.53 -4.75 3.54
C LEU A 548 -27.02 -4.94 3.42
N VAL A 549 -26.24 -4.30 4.29
CA VAL A 549 -24.79 -4.45 4.33
C VAL A 549 -24.38 -5.88 4.71
N ALA A 550 -25.11 -6.54 5.60
CA ALA A 550 -24.84 -7.94 5.97
C ALA A 550 -24.94 -8.88 4.75
N VAL A 551 -25.97 -8.73 3.93
CA VAL A 551 -26.10 -9.51 2.69
C VAL A 551 -25.05 -9.11 1.65
N GLU A 552 -24.75 -7.82 1.53
CA GLU A 552 -23.69 -7.35 0.61
C GLU A 552 -22.33 -7.95 0.98
N PHE A 553 -22.00 -8.07 2.26
CA PHE A 553 -20.75 -8.66 2.72
C PHE A 553 -20.66 -10.15 2.38
N GLU A 554 -21.75 -10.89 2.47
CA GLU A 554 -21.79 -12.25 1.95
C GLU A 554 -21.57 -12.29 0.42
N ALA A 555 -22.15 -11.34 -0.32
CA ALA A 555 -21.88 -11.25 -1.77
C ALA A 555 -20.41 -10.90 -2.08
N ILE A 556 -19.74 -10.12 -1.24
CA ILE A 556 -18.34 -9.76 -1.40
C ILE A 556 -17.43 -10.93 -0.97
N TYR A 557 -17.55 -11.40 0.27
CA TYR A 557 -16.58 -12.31 0.87
C TYR A 557 -16.88 -13.80 0.62
N ALA A 558 -18.15 -14.19 0.47
CA ALA A 558 -18.49 -15.59 0.14
C ALA A 558 -18.53 -15.84 -1.37
N VAL A 559 -18.73 -14.80 -2.21
CA VAL A 559 -18.88 -14.95 -3.67
C VAL A 559 -17.75 -14.24 -4.43
N SER A 560 -17.72 -12.88 -4.41
CA SER A 560 -16.83 -12.14 -5.30
C SER A 560 -15.34 -12.36 -5.01
N HIS A 561 -14.90 -12.34 -3.76
CA HIS A 561 -13.48 -12.56 -3.42
C HIS A 561 -13.02 -13.96 -3.82
N PRO A 562 -13.70 -15.06 -3.42
CA PRO A 562 -13.29 -16.41 -3.84
C PRO A 562 -13.40 -16.60 -5.35
N GLY A 563 -14.49 -16.11 -5.97
CA GLY A 563 -14.71 -16.23 -7.41
C GLY A 563 -13.63 -15.51 -8.22
N ARG A 564 -13.28 -14.29 -7.85
CA ARG A 564 -12.17 -13.53 -8.47
C ARG A 564 -10.83 -14.20 -8.29
N THR A 565 -10.53 -14.67 -7.06
CA THR A 565 -9.29 -15.38 -6.79
C THR A 565 -9.16 -16.59 -7.70
N ARG A 566 -10.25 -17.36 -7.85
CA ARG A 566 -10.28 -18.51 -8.75
C ARG A 566 -10.24 -18.11 -10.23
N LEU A 567 -10.87 -16.99 -10.61
CA LEU A 567 -10.94 -16.52 -12.00
C LEU A 567 -9.65 -15.81 -12.44
N TYR A 568 -9.02 -15.01 -11.59
CA TYR A 568 -7.88 -14.15 -11.94
C TYR A 568 -6.55 -14.61 -11.34
N ASP A 569 -6.55 -15.63 -10.50
CA ASP A 569 -5.37 -16.19 -9.85
C ASP A 569 -4.66 -15.22 -8.89
N PHE A 570 -5.42 -14.37 -8.20
CA PHE A 570 -4.96 -13.59 -7.06
C PHE A 570 -6.11 -13.16 -6.16
N GLY A 571 -5.85 -13.14 -4.85
CA GLY A 571 -6.74 -12.59 -3.85
C GLY A 571 -6.49 -11.10 -3.61
N VAL A 572 -7.40 -10.47 -2.85
CA VAL A 572 -7.31 -9.06 -2.46
C VAL A 572 -7.47 -8.97 -0.94
N PHE A 573 -6.56 -8.28 -0.28
CA PHE A 573 -6.69 -7.95 1.13
C PHE A 573 -7.64 -6.76 1.30
N GLY A 574 -8.70 -6.93 2.06
CA GLY A 574 -9.79 -5.96 2.23
C GLY A 574 -9.69 -5.11 3.50
N GLY A 575 -8.48 -4.96 4.06
CA GLY A 575 -8.20 -4.06 5.19
C GLY A 575 -8.29 -4.73 6.56
N SER A 576 -9.09 -5.75 6.76
CA SER A 576 -9.23 -6.47 8.02
C SER A 576 -9.40 -7.96 7.79
N ASN A 577 -9.22 -8.76 8.85
CA ASN A 577 -9.22 -10.23 8.80
C ASN A 577 -8.25 -10.77 7.75
N GLY A 578 -7.08 -10.15 7.64
CA GLY A 578 -6.03 -10.54 6.71
C GLY A 578 -4.76 -10.93 7.45
N PHE A 579 -4.18 -12.07 7.06
CA PHE A 579 -2.99 -12.65 7.67
C PHE A 579 -1.82 -12.57 6.70
N TRP A 580 -0.72 -12.03 7.15
CA TRP A 580 0.46 -11.72 6.35
C TRP A 580 1.68 -12.41 6.94
N ARG A 581 2.61 -12.85 6.12
CA ARG A 581 3.96 -13.11 6.60
C ARG A 581 4.54 -11.79 7.14
N THR A 582 5.06 -11.83 8.34
CA THR A 582 5.52 -10.62 9.04
C THR A 582 6.63 -9.91 8.28
N ASP A 583 7.58 -10.65 7.72
CA ASP A 583 8.67 -10.12 6.91
C ASP A 583 8.15 -9.40 5.63
N LEU A 584 7.15 -9.97 4.96
CA LEU A 584 6.53 -9.35 3.80
C LEU A 584 5.80 -8.05 4.18
N LEU A 585 5.02 -8.06 5.26
CA LEU A 585 4.32 -6.87 5.73
C LEU A 585 5.29 -5.78 6.18
N ALA A 586 6.38 -6.15 6.85
CA ALA A 586 7.43 -5.22 7.28
C ALA A 586 8.12 -4.52 6.09
N ARG A 587 8.31 -5.24 4.98
CA ARG A 587 8.85 -4.67 3.73
C ARG A 587 7.80 -3.84 2.98
N THR A 588 6.57 -4.34 2.90
CA THR A 588 5.50 -3.69 2.13
C THR A 588 5.01 -2.43 2.82
N ARG A 589 4.79 -2.49 4.13
CA ARG A 589 4.15 -1.45 4.96
C ARG A 589 2.82 -0.96 4.38
N MET A 590 2.04 -0.26 5.15
CA MET A 590 0.79 0.35 4.69
C MET A 590 0.99 1.84 4.41
N HIS A 591 0.46 2.33 3.29
CA HIS A 591 0.57 3.74 2.92
C HIS A 591 -0.59 4.54 3.51
N GLY A 592 -0.32 5.33 4.54
CA GLY A 592 -1.32 6.19 5.18
C GLY A 592 -1.85 7.32 4.29
N SER A 593 -1.22 7.60 3.14
CA SER A 593 -1.70 8.57 2.15
C SER A 593 -2.83 8.06 1.27
N MET A 594 -3.06 6.74 1.25
CA MET A 594 -4.13 6.12 0.47
C MET A 594 -5.39 5.99 1.30
N LEU A 595 -6.55 6.27 0.71
CA LEU A 595 -7.84 6.07 1.39
C LEU A 595 -8.23 4.60 1.52
N THR A 596 -7.58 3.74 0.74
CA THR A 596 -7.66 2.27 0.78
C THR A 596 -6.23 1.72 0.76
N GLU A 597 -5.54 1.85 1.90
CA GLU A 597 -4.16 1.40 2.13
C GLU A 597 -4.00 -0.12 1.97
N ASP A 598 -5.08 -0.83 2.21
CA ASP A 598 -5.23 -2.28 2.06
C ASP A 598 -5.11 -2.73 0.60
N ILE A 599 -5.86 -2.08 -0.29
CA ILE A 599 -5.82 -2.40 -1.72
C ILE A 599 -4.47 -1.97 -2.32
N ASP A 600 -3.95 -0.81 -1.92
CA ASP A 600 -2.61 -0.36 -2.34
C ASP A 600 -1.54 -1.38 -1.93
N SER A 601 -1.57 -1.84 -0.67
CA SER A 601 -0.61 -2.85 -0.18
C SER A 601 -0.76 -4.19 -0.90
N THR A 602 -2.00 -4.62 -1.18
CA THR A 602 -2.29 -5.81 -1.99
C THR A 602 -1.59 -5.74 -3.35
N LEU A 603 -1.76 -4.64 -4.08
CA LEU A 603 -1.21 -4.54 -5.44
C LEU A 603 0.30 -4.41 -5.46
N ARG A 604 0.90 -3.71 -4.49
CA ARG A 604 2.35 -3.66 -4.33
C ARG A 604 2.91 -5.06 -4.06
N THR A 605 2.27 -5.81 -3.21
CA THR A 605 2.64 -7.18 -2.86
C THR A 605 2.46 -8.14 -4.06
N LEU A 606 1.34 -8.02 -4.77
CA LEU A 606 1.07 -8.84 -5.95
C LEU A 606 2.14 -8.64 -7.04
N THR A 607 2.60 -7.41 -7.26
CA THR A 607 3.64 -7.10 -8.26
C THR A 607 5.03 -7.60 -7.88
N THR A 608 5.26 -8.02 -6.64
CA THR A 608 6.48 -8.73 -6.24
C THR A 608 6.41 -10.25 -6.43
N GLY A 609 5.28 -10.77 -6.90
CA GLY A 609 5.06 -12.21 -7.10
C GLY A 609 4.51 -12.93 -5.87
N ALA A 610 4.12 -12.22 -4.82
CA ALA A 610 3.55 -12.83 -3.63
C ALA A 610 2.18 -13.46 -3.93
N ARG A 611 1.91 -14.58 -3.28
CA ARG A 611 0.69 -15.37 -3.44
C ARG A 611 -0.33 -14.99 -2.38
N ILE A 612 -1.52 -14.57 -2.83
CA ILE A 612 -2.60 -14.12 -1.94
C ILE A 612 -3.77 -15.10 -2.03
N ALA A 613 -4.07 -15.76 -0.91
CA ALA A 613 -5.23 -16.66 -0.80
C ALA A 613 -6.47 -15.93 -0.27
N VAL A 614 -7.63 -16.52 -0.53
CA VAL A 614 -8.91 -16.13 0.10
C VAL A 614 -9.54 -17.38 0.70
N ASP A 615 -9.87 -17.33 2.00
CA ASP A 615 -10.54 -18.42 2.72
C ASP A 615 -11.88 -17.94 3.29
N ARG A 616 -13.00 -18.35 2.67
CA ARG A 616 -14.35 -18.01 3.13
C ARG A 616 -14.74 -18.65 4.46
N THR A 617 -13.97 -19.62 4.94
CA THR A 617 -14.23 -20.30 6.21
C THR A 617 -13.46 -19.70 7.37
N LEU A 618 -12.56 -18.74 7.10
CA LEU A 618 -11.80 -17.99 8.07
C LEU A 618 -12.58 -16.73 8.45
N ILE A 619 -13.47 -16.86 9.41
CA ILE A 619 -14.52 -15.87 9.70
C ILE A 619 -14.05 -14.87 10.77
N SER A 620 -14.34 -13.58 10.55
CA SER A 620 -14.31 -12.53 11.57
C SER A 620 -15.57 -11.68 11.48
N ARG A 621 -16.16 -11.33 12.63
CA ARG A 621 -17.42 -10.60 12.71
C ARG A 621 -17.20 -9.14 13.03
N GLU A 622 -17.79 -8.24 12.23
CA GLU A 622 -17.61 -6.79 12.33
C GLU A 622 -18.93 -6.03 12.44
N LEU A 623 -18.86 -4.71 12.66
CA LEU A 623 -20.02 -3.82 12.74
C LEU A 623 -20.25 -3.09 11.40
N ALA A 624 -21.48 -3.21 10.88
CA ALA A 624 -21.93 -2.44 9.73
C ALA A 624 -22.45 -1.06 10.13
N PRO A 625 -22.40 -0.05 9.23
CA PRO A 625 -23.08 1.22 9.42
C PRO A 625 -24.59 1.03 9.55
N THR A 626 -25.22 1.80 10.46
CA THR A 626 -26.64 1.65 10.76
C THR A 626 -27.53 2.70 10.08
N THR A 627 -26.92 3.75 9.48
CA THR A 627 -27.62 4.85 8.81
C THR A 627 -27.16 5.01 7.35
N LEU A 628 -28.03 5.54 6.49
CA LEU A 628 -27.70 5.81 5.08
C LEU A 628 -26.54 6.81 4.93
N THR A 629 -26.46 7.82 5.81
CA THR A 629 -25.37 8.79 5.80
C THR A 629 -24.02 8.15 6.11
N ALA A 630 -23.98 7.30 7.16
CA ALA A 630 -22.76 6.57 7.50
C ALA A 630 -22.33 5.61 6.36
N LEU A 631 -23.30 4.93 5.74
CA LEU A 631 -23.07 4.08 4.58
C LEU A 631 -22.53 4.88 3.39
N TRP A 632 -23.14 6.04 3.08
CA TRP A 632 -22.69 6.93 2.01
C TRP A 632 -21.24 7.38 2.21
N ASN A 633 -20.91 7.83 3.42
CA ASN A 633 -19.56 8.27 3.75
C ASN A 633 -18.53 7.13 3.63
N GLN A 634 -18.87 5.95 4.13
CA GLN A 634 -18.02 4.76 4.03
C GLN A 634 -17.78 4.37 2.55
N ARG A 635 -18.86 4.27 1.75
CA ARG A 635 -18.76 3.88 0.34
C ARG A 635 -18.08 4.94 -0.52
N SER A 636 -18.28 6.23 -0.23
CA SER A 636 -17.59 7.33 -0.91
C SER A 636 -16.07 7.26 -0.67
N ARG A 637 -15.65 7.00 0.56
CA ARG A 637 -14.24 6.81 0.89
C ARG A 637 -13.64 5.61 0.15
N TRP A 638 -14.35 4.47 0.16
CA TRP A 638 -13.89 3.29 -0.58
C TRP A 638 -13.79 3.53 -2.07
N ALA A 639 -14.81 4.13 -2.69
CA ALA A 639 -14.81 4.42 -4.12
C ALA A 639 -13.67 5.36 -4.53
N GLN A 640 -13.41 6.41 -3.73
CA GLN A 640 -12.32 7.34 -3.98
C GLN A 640 -10.95 6.67 -3.81
N GLY A 641 -10.77 5.85 -2.76
CA GLY A 641 -9.54 5.09 -2.55
C GLY A 641 -9.27 4.09 -3.68
N TRP A 642 -10.29 3.40 -4.17
CA TRP A 642 -10.16 2.51 -5.32
C TRP A 642 -9.72 3.27 -6.58
N LEU A 643 -10.29 4.46 -6.86
CA LEU A 643 -9.85 5.28 -7.98
C LEU A 643 -8.37 5.67 -7.84
N GLN A 644 -7.94 6.10 -6.64
CA GLN A 644 -6.52 6.41 -6.37
C GLN A 644 -5.61 5.22 -6.69
N VAL A 645 -6.00 4.02 -6.23
CA VAL A 645 -5.29 2.78 -6.50
C VAL A 645 -5.28 2.46 -8.00
N SER A 646 -6.42 2.65 -8.68
CA SER A 646 -6.54 2.41 -10.13
C SER A 646 -5.59 3.30 -10.92
N LEU A 647 -5.58 4.60 -10.63
CA LEU A 647 -4.69 5.58 -11.27
C LEU A 647 -3.21 5.28 -11.02
N LYS A 648 -2.87 4.80 -9.82
CA LYS A 648 -1.49 4.52 -9.42
C LYS A 648 -0.97 3.20 -9.99
N HIS A 649 -1.77 2.13 -9.96
CA HIS A 649 -1.28 0.77 -10.15
C HIS A 649 -1.67 0.11 -11.47
N LEU A 650 -2.74 0.54 -12.17
CA LEU A 650 -3.21 -0.14 -13.37
C LEU A 650 -2.13 -0.25 -14.46
N ARG A 651 -1.52 0.88 -14.82
CA ARG A 651 -0.47 0.91 -15.86
C ARG A 651 0.75 0.07 -15.49
N ASN A 652 1.20 0.17 -14.25
CA ASN A 652 2.36 -0.55 -13.75
C ASN A 652 2.09 -2.06 -13.65
N GLY A 653 0.91 -2.44 -13.16
CA GLY A 653 0.49 -3.83 -13.10
C GLY A 653 0.40 -4.48 -14.49
N LEU A 654 -0.18 -3.81 -15.48
CA LEU A 654 -0.26 -4.31 -16.86
C LEU A 654 1.12 -4.49 -17.52
N ARG A 655 2.10 -3.66 -17.15
CA ARG A 655 3.49 -3.73 -17.64
C ARG A 655 4.39 -4.65 -16.82
N SER A 656 3.94 -5.12 -15.67
CA SER A 656 4.75 -5.98 -14.80
C SER A 656 5.17 -7.25 -15.52
N PRO A 657 6.46 -7.61 -15.52
CA PRO A 657 6.93 -8.88 -16.06
C PRO A 657 6.61 -10.08 -15.15
N VAL A 658 6.29 -9.82 -13.89
CA VAL A 658 6.01 -10.83 -12.87
C VAL A 658 4.60 -11.40 -13.02
N LEU A 659 3.64 -10.56 -13.44
CA LEU A 659 2.23 -10.95 -13.51
C LEU A 659 1.92 -11.74 -14.78
N THR A 660 1.15 -12.82 -14.63
CA THR A 660 0.61 -13.61 -15.73
C THR A 660 -0.43 -12.83 -16.53
N LEU A 661 -0.71 -13.23 -17.77
CA LEU A 661 -1.77 -12.62 -18.58
C LEU A 661 -3.15 -12.70 -17.90
N ARG A 662 -3.42 -13.77 -17.18
CA ARG A 662 -4.65 -13.97 -16.40
C ARG A 662 -4.77 -12.95 -15.27
N GLN A 663 -3.71 -12.71 -14.53
CA GLN A 663 -3.64 -11.68 -13.47
C GLN A 663 -3.77 -10.27 -14.04
N LYS A 664 -3.10 -9.99 -15.18
CA LYS A 664 -3.23 -8.69 -15.89
C LYS A 664 -4.66 -8.43 -16.35
N PHE A 665 -5.34 -9.46 -16.88
CA PHE A 665 -6.76 -9.35 -17.21
C PHE A 665 -7.62 -9.05 -15.98
N GLY A 666 -7.37 -9.75 -14.87
CA GLY A 666 -8.01 -9.46 -13.59
C GLY A 666 -7.79 -8.04 -13.11
N LEU A 667 -6.57 -7.50 -13.24
CA LEU A 667 -6.28 -6.10 -12.93
C LEU A 667 -7.02 -5.13 -13.85
N LEU A 668 -7.11 -5.43 -15.15
CA LEU A 668 -7.87 -4.59 -16.09
C LEU A 668 -9.35 -4.54 -15.71
N VAL A 669 -9.94 -5.66 -15.29
CA VAL A 669 -11.32 -5.70 -14.81
C VAL A 669 -11.46 -4.97 -13.46
N LEU A 670 -10.59 -5.26 -12.51
CA LEU A 670 -10.69 -4.75 -11.14
C LEU A 670 -10.39 -3.26 -11.02
N LEU A 671 -9.42 -2.75 -11.77
CA LEU A 671 -8.94 -1.36 -11.70
C LEU A 671 -9.37 -0.52 -12.91
N GLY A 672 -9.61 -1.11 -14.05
CA GLY A 672 -10.01 -0.40 -15.26
C GLY A 672 -11.53 -0.40 -15.44
N TRP A 673 -12.11 -1.58 -15.67
CA TRP A 673 -13.54 -1.72 -15.94
C TRP A 673 -14.42 -1.18 -14.82
N ARG A 674 -14.05 -1.44 -13.58
CA ARG A 674 -14.74 -0.96 -12.38
C ARG A 674 -14.91 0.56 -12.36
N GLU A 675 -13.95 1.32 -12.84
CA GLU A 675 -14.00 2.79 -12.84
C GLU A 675 -14.76 3.35 -14.07
N ILE A 676 -14.79 2.62 -15.17
CA ILE A 676 -15.51 3.00 -16.41
C ILE A 676 -17.00 2.69 -16.29
N GLN A 677 -17.35 1.54 -15.74
CA GLN A 677 -18.71 1.00 -15.73
C GLN A 677 -19.76 1.96 -15.13
N PRO A 678 -19.53 2.70 -14.03
CA PRO A 678 -20.50 3.66 -13.49
C PRO A 678 -20.86 4.78 -14.47
N TRP A 679 -19.90 5.25 -15.26
CA TRP A 679 -20.11 6.28 -16.28
C TRP A 679 -20.76 5.71 -17.54
N LEU A 680 -20.36 4.51 -17.94
CA LEU A 680 -20.92 3.83 -19.09
C LEU A 680 -22.41 3.53 -18.90
N THR A 681 -22.82 3.06 -17.73
CA THR A 681 -24.24 2.81 -17.43
C THR A 681 -25.08 4.09 -17.44
N LEU A 682 -24.48 5.25 -17.13
CA LEU A 682 -25.18 6.51 -17.18
C LEU A 682 -25.48 6.96 -18.63
N GLN A 683 -24.68 6.47 -19.61
CA GLN A 683 -24.87 6.82 -21.03
C GLN A 683 -26.19 6.35 -21.63
N ILE A 684 -26.88 5.41 -20.98
CA ILE A 684 -28.23 4.98 -21.39
C ILE A 684 -29.18 6.18 -21.55
N LEU A 685 -29.13 7.13 -20.62
CA LEU A 685 -30.01 8.30 -20.63
C LEU A 685 -29.70 9.26 -21.78
N PRO A 686 -28.49 9.77 -22.00
CA PRO A 686 -28.23 10.66 -23.16
C PRO A 686 -28.38 9.97 -24.49
N ILE A 687 -28.14 8.67 -24.61
CA ILE A 687 -28.38 7.89 -25.82
C ILE A 687 -29.89 7.82 -26.12
N LEU A 688 -30.72 7.56 -25.11
CA LEU A 688 -32.18 7.57 -25.29
C LEU A 688 -32.69 8.94 -25.70
N LEU A 689 -32.24 10.02 -25.05
CA LEU A 689 -32.58 11.40 -25.43
C LEU A 689 -32.12 11.70 -26.85
N TYR A 690 -30.93 11.29 -27.24
CA TYR A 690 -30.41 11.44 -28.59
C TYR A 690 -31.24 10.66 -29.62
N ALA A 691 -31.62 9.40 -29.31
CA ALA A 691 -32.46 8.61 -30.21
C ALA A 691 -33.85 9.25 -30.44
N ILE A 692 -34.52 9.73 -29.39
CA ILE A 692 -35.77 10.44 -29.44
C ILE A 692 -35.63 11.70 -30.29
N TRP A 693 -34.59 12.50 -30.09
CA TRP A 693 -34.35 13.71 -30.88
C TRP A 693 -34.08 13.41 -32.36
N LYS A 694 -33.23 12.39 -32.65
CA LYS A 694 -32.84 11.98 -33.99
C LYS A 694 -34.05 11.48 -34.83
N THR A 695 -34.96 10.73 -34.18
CA THR A 695 -36.12 10.12 -34.84
C THR A 695 -37.35 11.01 -34.89
N GLY A 696 -37.32 12.20 -34.26
CA GLY A 696 -38.42 13.12 -34.20
C GLY A 696 -39.53 12.81 -33.20
N GLY A 697 -39.23 11.87 -32.24
CA GLY A 697 -40.16 11.59 -31.14
C GLY A 697 -40.07 10.16 -30.60
N PRO A 698 -40.64 9.90 -29.40
CA PRO A 698 -40.57 8.59 -28.76
C PRO A 698 -41.32 7.47 -29.52
N GLY A 699 -42.34 7.85 -30.36
CA GLY A 699 -43.10 6.87 -31.16
C GLY A 699 -42.31 6.24 -32.31
N HIS A 700 -41.15 6.78 -32.65
CA HIS A 700 -40.33 6.33 -33.79
C HIS A 700 -39.09 5.56 -33.35
N LEU A 701 -39.03 5.17 -32.09
CA LEU A 701 -37.93 4.35 -31.57
C LEU A 701 -37.96 2.96 -32.22
N ASN A 702 -36.80 2.55 -32.77
CA ASN A 702 -36.65 1.33 -33.52
C ASN A 702 -36.31 0.12 -32.61
N TRP A 703 -35.98 -1.04 -33.21
CA TRP A 703 -35.61 -2.27 -32.55
C TRP A 703 -34.38 -2.16 -31.64
N ALA A 704 -33.57 -1.11 -31.80
CA ALA A 704 -32.38 -0.91 -30.98
C ALA A 704 -32.74 -0.70 -29.49
N VAL A 705 -33.88 -0.06 -29.21
CA VAL A 705 -34.33 0.16 -27.82
C VAL A 705 -34.61 -1.14 -27.10
N PRO A 706 -35.36 -2.14 -27.67
CA PRO A 706 -35.49 -3.46 -27.04
C PRO A 706 -34.17 -4.15 -26.73
N VAL A 707 -33.16 -4.06 -27.60
CA VAL A 707 -31.86 -4.63 -27.38
C VAL A 707 -31.14 -3.98 -26.18
N CYS A 708 -31.18 -2.65 -26.08
CA CYS A 708 -30.64 -1.92 -24.94
C CYS A 708 -31.35 -2.28 -23.62
N VAL A 709 -32.70 -2.38 -23.68
CA VAL A 709 -33.52 -2.77 -22.54
C VAL A 709 -33.16 -4.20 -22.10
N LEU A 710 -33.00 -5.13 -23.04
CA LEU A 710 -32.59 -6.49 -22.73
C LEU A 710 -31.21 -6.54 -22.08
N ALA A 711 -30.22 -5.80 -22.61
CA ALA A 711 -28.89 -5.70 -22.02
C ALA A 711 -28.92 -5.09 -20.60
N LEU A 712 -29.78 -4.07 -20.41
CA LEU A 712 -30.01 -3.46 -19.10
C LEU A 712 -30.64 -4.46 -18.12
N LEU A 713 -31.65 -5.22 -18.55
CA LEU A 713 -32.29 -6.25 -17.72
C LEU A 713 -31.31 -7.35 -17.33
N LEU A 714 -30.45 -7.79 -18.26
CA LEU A 714 -29.38 -8.76 -17.95
C LEU A 714 -28.42 -8.21 -16.87
N THR A 715 -28.03 -6.95 -16.99
CA THR A 715 -27.16 -6.33 -16.00
C THR A 715 -27.85 -6.15 -14.65
N LEU A 716 -29.11 -5.76 -14.65
CA LEU A 716 -29.90 -5.67 -13.42
C LEU A 716 -30.14 -7.05 -12.79
N ALA A 717 -30.29 -8.11 -13.58
CA ALA A 717 -30.44 -9.47 -13.10
C ALA A 717 -29.14 -10.01 -12.46
N ALA A 718 -27.98 -9.48 -12.82
CA ALA A 718 -26.69 -9.93 -12.25
C ALA A 718 -26.62 -9.75 -10.72
N GLY A 719 -27.21 -8.66 -10.18
CA GLY A 719 -27.31 -8.43 -8.74
C GLY A 719 -28.15 -9.49 -8.01
N PRO A 720 -29.40 -9.75 -8.46
CA PRO A 720 -30.20 -10.89 -7.96
C PRO A 720 -29.51 -12.23 -8.04
N VAL A 721 -28.86 -12.55 -9.17
CA VAL A 721 -28.09 -13.78 -9.31
C VAL A 721 -26.98 -13.84 -8.25
N GLN A 722 -26.20 -12.80 -8.09
CA GLN A 722 -25.17 -12.73 -7.05
C GLN A 722 -25.76 -12.90 -5.63
N ALA A 723 -26.94 -12.34 -5.36
CA ALA A 723 -27.61 -12.48 -4.05
C ALA A 723 -28.06 -13.93 -3.79
N LEU A 724 -28.48 -14.68 -4.81
CA LEU A 724 -28.82 -16.09 -4.69
C LEU A 724 -27.57 -16.95 -4.38
N PHE A 725 -26.45 -16.69 -5.06
CA PHE A 725 -25.19 -17.34 -4.74
C PHE A 725 -24.70 -16.95 -3.34
N ALA A 726 -24.83 -15.67 -2.95
CA ALA A 726 -24.50 -15.21 -1.61
C ALA A 726 -25.32 -15.95 -0.55
N TRP A 727 -26.63 -16.11 -0.76
CA TRP A 727 -27.47 -16.91 0.16
C TRP A 727 -26.99 -18.37 0.26
N ARG A 728 -26.66 -19.00 -0.86
CA ARG A 728 -26.23 -20.42 -0.85
C ARG A 728 -24.87 -20.61 -0.16
N LEU A 729 -23.96 -19.65 -0.32
CA LEU A 729 -22.59 -19.72 0.19
C LEU A 729 -22.38 -18.98 1.52
N ALA A 730 -23.41 -18.26 2.01
CA ALA A 730 -23.39 -17.52 3.27
C ALA A 730 -23.11 -18.42 4.47
N VAL A 731 -22.58 -17.79 5.52
CA VAL A 731 -22.48 -18.46 6.84
C VAL A 731 -23.83 -18.97 7.33
N PRO A 732 -23.88 -20.08 8.08
CA PRO A 732 -25.14 -20.74 8.46
C PRO A 732 -26.16 -19.81 9.12
N GLU A 733 -25.70 -18.93 10.02
CA GLU A 733 -26.53 -17.98 10.74
C GLU A 733 -27.21 -16.94 9.82
N LEU A 734 -26.51 -16.44 8.79
CA LEU A 734 -27.10 -15.52 7.80
C LEU A 734 -27.95 -16.26 6.78
N ARG A 735 -27.54 -17.46 6.34
CA ARG A 735 -28.30 -18.29 5.40
C ARG A 735 -29.68 -18.64 5.96
N ALA A 736 -29.83 -18.79 7.29
CA ALA A 736 -31.10 -19.00 7.93
C ALA A 736 -32.06 -17.79 7.82
N ARG A 737 -31.54 -16.58 7.63
CA ARG A 737 -32.28 -15.32 7.51
C ARG A 737 -32.77 -15.06 6.08
N ARG A 738 -33.45 -16.01 5.43
CA ARG A 738 -33.89 -15.93 4.01
C ARG A 738 -34.53 -14.61 3.62
N GLY A 739 -35.36 -14.04 4.50
CA GLY A 739 -36.03 -12.76 4.25
C GLY A 739 -35.09 -11.58 4.03
N TRP A 740 -33.85 -11.64 4.55
CA TRP A 740 -32.84 -10.59 4.32
C TRP A 740 -32.34 -10.64 2.88
N PHE A 741 -32.11 -11.79 2.31
CA PHE A 741 -31.68 -11.98 0.92
C PHE A 741 -32.77 -11.58 -0.05
N TRP A 742 -34.05 -11.92 0.20
CA TRP A 742 -35.17 -11.46 -0.60
C TRP A 742 -35.33 -9.93 -0.57
N SER A 743 -35.22 -9.31 0.61
CA SER A 743 -35.24 -7.87 0.75
C SER A 743 -34.06 -7.22 0.02
N TYR A 744 -32.87 -7.77 0.13
CA TYR A 744 -31.67 -7.27 -0.58
C TYR A 744 -31.83 -7.42 -2.10
N LEU A 745 -32.34 -8.51 -2.59
CA LEU A 745 -32.60 -8.75 -4.00
C LEU A 745 -33.49 -7.65 -4.58
N LEU A 746 -34.59 -7.34 -3.93
CA LEU A 746 -35.51 -6.27 -4.35
C LEU A 746 -34.84 -4.90 -4.30
N VAL A 747 -34.21 -4.54 -3.16
CA VAL A 747 -33.59 -3.23 -2.96
C VAL A 747 -32.35 -3.07 -3.86
N SER A 748 -31.57 -4.12 -4.09
CA SER A 748 -30.38 -4.06 -4.93
C SER A 748 -30.71 -3.80 -6.40
N THR A 749 -31.78 -4.37 -6.90
CA THR A 749 -32.24 -4.18 -8.28
C THR A 749 -32.74 -2.76 -8.52
N VAL A 750 -33.55 -2.23 -7.61
CA VAL A 750 -34.26 -0.95 -7.83
C VAL A 750 -33.43 0.26 -7.36
N PHE A 751 -32.72 0.14 -6.26
CA PHE A 751 -32.09 1.30 -5.60
C PHE A 751 -30.59 1.15 -5.38
N TYR A 752 -30.14 0.04 -4.80
CA TYR A 752 -28.78 -0.03 -4.24
C TYR A 752 -27.66 -0.03 -5.29
N SER A 753 -27.91 -0.59 -6.46
CA SER A 753 -26.97 -0.54 -7.59
C SER A 753 -26.80 0.89 -8.12
N HIS A 754 -27.91 1.65 -8.23
CA HIS A 754 -27.86 3.06 -8.62
C HIS A 754 -27.18 3.93 -7.55
N PHE A 755 -27.44 3.65 -6.26
CA PHE A 755 -26.75 4.27 -5.13
C PHE A 755 -25.23 4.07 -5.22
N LYS A 756 -24.73 2.86 -5.43
CA LYS A 756 -23.30 2.59 -5.57
C LYS A 756 -22.67 3.30 -6.77
N ASN A 757 -23.35 3.29 -7.90
CA ASN A 757 -22.89 4.01 -9.11
C ASN A 757 -22.84 5.53 -8.91
N MET A 758 -23.80 6.11 -8.18
CA MET A 758 -23.80 7.53 -7.84
C MET A 758 -22.64 7.89 -6.92
N VAL A 759 -22.41 7.06 -5.89
CA VAL A 759 -21.26 7.20 -4.96
C VAL A 759 -19.94 7.15 -5.73
N ALA A 760 -19.77 6.21 -6.68
CA ALA A 760 -18.55 6.09 -7.47
C ALA A 760 -18.30 7.34 -8.32
N ARG A 761 -19.33 7.84 -9.05
CA ARG A 761 -19.21 9.07 -9.86
C ARG A 761 -18.86 10.29 -9.01
N GLN A 762 -19.51 10.43 -7.86
CA GLN A 762 -19.18 11.50 -6.91
C GLN A 762 -17.75 11.41 -6.40
N ALA A 763 -17.28 10.21 -6.07
CA ALA A 763 -15.92 9.98 -5.61
C ALA A 763 -14.89 10.35 -6.69
N HIS A 764 -15.15 10.03 -7.96
CA HIS A 764 -14.32 10.44 -9.10
C HIS A 764 -14.21 11.96 -9.22
N LEU A 765 -15.32 12.68 -9.08
CA LEU A 765 -15.32 14.13 -9.11
C LEU A 765 -14.62 14.75 -7.91
N LYS A 766 -14.81 14.19 -6.71
CA LYS A 766 -14.08 14.63 -5.51
C LYS A 766 -12.58 14.47 -5.66
N GLU A 767 -12.12 13.34 -6.19
CA GLU A 767 -10.70 13.12 -6.46
C GLU A 767 -10.16 14.11 -7.49
N ALA A 768 -10.89 14.35 -8.59
CA ALA A 768 -10.52 15.35 -9.60
C ALA A 768 -10.48 16.79 -9.05
N LEU A 769 -11.34 17.11 -8.09
CA LEU A 769 -11.35 18.38 -7.36
C LEU A 769 -10.29 18.45 -6.25
N GLY A 770 -9.62 17.33 -5.95
CA GLY A 770 -8.63 17.21 -4.90
C GLY A 770 -9.21 17.20 -3.48
N ASP A 771 -10.51 16.87 -3.31
CA ASP A 771 -11.14 16.73 -1.99
C ASP A 771 -10.86 15.32 -1.45
N ARG A 772 -9.88 15.22 -0.52
CA ARG A 772 -9.40 13.97 0.07
C ARG A 772 -9.70 13.87 1.56
N GLN A 773 -10.75 14.53 2.05
CA GLN A 773 -11.09 14.50 3.47
C GLN A 773 -11.50 13.10 3.93
N TRP A 774 -10.79 12.57 4.93
CA TRP A 774 -11.15 11.34 5.58
C TRP A 774 -12.26 11.57 6.63
N ARG A 775 -13.42 10.96 6.41
CA ARG A 775 -14.54 10.99 7.36
C ARG A 775 -14.63 9.65 8.08
N VAL A 776 -14.46 9.68 9.40
CA VAL A 776 -14.57 8.50 10.26
C VAL A 776 -16.01 7.95 10.22
N THR A 777 -16.14 6.64 10.09
CA THR A 777 -17.45 5.96 10.23
C THR A 777 -17.73 5.76 11.71
N PRO A 778 -18.79 6.37 12.29
CA PRO A 778 -19.10 6.20 13.72
C PRO A 778 -19.36 4.73 14.07
N ARG A 779 -18.79 4.27 15.19
CA ARG A 779 -19.02 2.95 15.78
C ARG A 779 -19.87 3.14 17.04
N THR A 780 -21.07 2.57 17.06
CA THR A 780 -21.96 2.57 18.21
C THR A 780 -22.21 1.15 18.68
N ARG A 781 -22.21 0.94 19.97
CA ARG A 781 -22.64 -0.35 20.58
C ARG A 781 -24.06 -0.63 20.11
N ALA A 782 -24.31 -1.83 19.58
CA ALA A 782 -25.67 -2.20 19.16
C ALA A 782 -26.57 -2.19 20.39
N ALA A 783 -27.62 -1.36 20.37
CA ALA A 783 -28.63 -1.38 21.42
C ALA A 783 -29.24 -2.79 21.49
N GLY A 784 -28.98 -3.52 22.58
CA GLY A 784 -29.60 -4.83 22.86
C GLY A 784 -28.65 -6.00 23.18
N GLN A 785 -27.33 -5.82 23.10
CA GLN A 785 -26.40 -6.84 23.62
C GLN A 785 -25.95 -6.48 25.04
N THR A 786 -26.78 -6.73 26.01
CA THR A 786 -26.38 -6.85 27.42
C THR A 786 -25.53 -8.11 27.57
N ALA A 787 -24.50 -8.06 28.41
CA ALA A 787 -23.56 -9.15 28.71
C ALA A 787 -24.20 -10.50 29.08
N GLU A 788 -25.50 -10.51 29.42
CA GLU A 788 -26.29 -11.72 29.76
C GLU A 788 -26.65 -12.60 28.54
N ALA A 789 -26.67 -12.05 27.31
CA ALA A 789 -27.01 -12.85 26.13
C ALA A 789 -25.83 -13.68 25.58
N VAL A 790 -24.57 -13.36 25.97
CA VAL A 790 -23.37 -14.10 25.56
C VAL A 790 -23.08 -15.30 26.47
N ALA A 791 -23.58 -15.32 27.70
CA ALA A 791 -23.39 -16.42 28.65
C ALA A 791 -24.34 -17.62 28.43
N ARG A 792 -25.28 -17.55 27.50
CA ARG A 792 -26.29 -18.60 27.23
C ARG A 792 -26.25 -19.20 25.82
N ARG A 793 -25.14 -19.05 25.09
CA ARG A 793 -24.94 -19.80 23.83
C ARG A 793 -23.56 -20.40 23.72
#